data_4e6ce6a26f7bed48f504d090d7831249
#
_entry.id   4e6ce6a26f7bed48f504d090d7831249
#
_cell.length_a   1.000
_cell.length_b   1.000
_cell.length_c   1.000
_cell.angle_alpha   90.00
_cell.angle_beta   90.00
_cell.angle_gamma   90.00
#
_symmetry.space_group_name_H-M   'P 1'
#
loop_
_entity.id
_entity.type
_entity.pdbx_description
1 polymer ?
#
loop_
_entity_poly.entity_id
_entity_poly.type
_entity_poly.pdbx_seq_one_letter_code
_entity_poly.pdbx_strand_id
1 'polypeptide(L)'
;MPNAVANASGSPWVGRRWIVTTASVLVMLFALLALVARDEARASWLQARYFTRQASQLTTELGAGPSDRIRFPGDGPHDRRFGYSRLPAALQAASEQGFRITAQVRVSEPFAALVDRGVSPIFREKTQAGLRILDRHGATLFVSRYPERVYSSLDSVPPLVWQTLLFLENRALLDPRFPNHNPSVDWPRMAQAGTALALSWLGSARSVPGASTLATQLEKLRHSTEGRTRSAREKLLQMEAAALRGYLSGENTESVRRQIVVDYLNSVPLAAIAGHGEVTGLNDGLRVWYGADPDQLNRLLASDSAPVARRAIAYRQVLTLLLAHRRPSYLLLQEDGRTELRRLTDQHLRRLAREGIISTELRDAALTVDLTLRSRAPDVPRVAFSERKGADAVRAELLRVTGVATLYDLDRFDLTVRTTLDLRAQEEVANLLARLTDPASRVLDRGDPTRVIYAVVVRERTQNGNMVRVQVDNVDSPFNVNEGSKLQFGSTAKLRTLITYLEIVEQLYLRNAGRPAVNLRADPVGADDWITAWTLAYLAANPGVSLDRILEAAMSRPYSASPNDSLTGGDSHMFRNVDTTDDDQTLSVRDAFVRSVNLPFIRIMRDIVRYYMYRLPGSVYLLRGHPAELTWDHDHRMADDEGRELIEQFYQKYTDANAGPVLETLRRGRSVTQLAWAYRSVTPEAGLAEFGHFFQPLSDARIAELYDSSDPIGLSISDRGGLAGMHPLELWVAAYLYRHPRALQQDVIDASAAVRQELLDQRSAHARPATPDRRIGSIPEMEAFREIHRAWQRLGYPFESLKPSYATAIGSSADRPDDLTELVGILLNDGIRYPVQRVEELHFAAGTPYETLLRRSPPHGERVLSSEIAAVVRTAMVAGVTRGTARRAFGAVRAADGSPVLIGAKTGTGDNRFRMKGRDGLVSEDRAIDRTATVVFFIGDRFYGTITAFVSGAAADRYDFTSALPLQILKMLGPTLEALMTDLTSEPCRSAHPYGQMDRAPPSRDTCRSPQ
;
A
#
# COMPACT_ATOMS: atom_id res chain seq x y z
N MET A 1 70.86 52.22 77.49
CA MET A 1 72.17 51.59 77.06
C MET A 1 71.85 50.37 76.25
N PRO A 2 72.66 49.99 75.27
CA PRO A 2 72.39 50.34 73.86
C PRO A 2 72.23 49.11 73.00
N ASN A 3 71.58 49.35 71.85
CA ASN A 3 71.85 48.87 70.46
C ASN A 3 72.49 47.52 70.19
N ALA A 4 71.93 46.76 69.38
CA ALA A 4 72.57 46.07 68.29
C ALA A 4 71.58 45.86 67.09
N VAL A 5 71.78 46.70 66.12
CA VAL A 5 71.30 46.51 64.79
C VAL A 5 72.14 45.42 64.08
N ALA A 6 71.49 44.28 63.64
CA ALA A 6 72.15 43.31 62.78
C ALA A 6 71.59 43.45 61.36
N ASN A 7 72.44 44.04 60.50
CA ASN A 7 72.26 44.07 59.07
C ASN A 7 72.34 42.66 58.47
N ALA A 8 71.31 42.17 57.87
CA ALA A 8 71.34 41.01 57.00
C ALA A 8 71.31 41.51 55.54
N SER A 9 72.50 41.71 54.97
CA SER A 9 72.69 41.92 53.56
C SER A 9 72.52 40.61 52.78
N GLY A 10 71.24 40.30 52.39
CA GLY A 10 70.92 39.22 51.47
C GLY A 10 71.37 39.68 50.06
N SER A 11 72.33 39.01 49.47
CA SER A 11 72.86 39.32 48.14
C SER A 11 71.80 39.17 47.06
N PRO A 12 71.56 40.14 46.17
CA PRO A 12 70.59 40.17 45.12
C PRO A 12 70.81 39.12 43.96
N TRP A 13 71.92 38.42 44.04
CA TRP A 13 72.41 37.47 43.00
C TRP A 13 71.78 36.09 43.15
N VAL A 14 71.35 35.65 44.27
CA VAL A 14 70.71 34.31 44.47
C VAL A 14 69.29 34.33 44.01
N GLY A 15 68.55 35.39 44.22
CA GLY A 15 67.11 35.49 43.75
C GLY A 15 67.02 35.55 42.22
N ARG A 16 67.93 36.22 41.55
CA ARG A 16 67.95 36.33 40.06
C ARG A 16 68.29 35.02 39.39
N ARG A 17 69.16 34.16 39.95
CA ARG A 17 69.41 32.77 39.43
C ARG A 17 68.25 31.86 39.60
N TRP A 18 67.49 31.91 40.71
CA TRP A 18 66.23 31.12 40.89
C TRP A 18 65.14 31.53 39.92
N ILE A 19 64.93 32.84 39.68
CA ILE A 19 63.95 33.36 38.71
C ILE A 19 64.36 32.94 37.29
N VAL A 20 65.61 33.00 36.89
CA VAL A 20 66.06 32.58 35.55
C VAL A 20 65.98 31.06 35.36
N THR A 21 66.28 30.24 36.38
CA THR A 21 66.21 28.80 36.34
C THR A 21 64.71 28.37 36.32
N THR A 22 63.83 28.96 37.13
CA THR A 22 62.37 28.68 37.08
C THR A 22 61.77 29.14 35.79
N ALA A 23 62.16 30.31 35.27
CA ALA A 23 61.65 30.75 33.92
C ALA A 23 62.16 29.84 32.79
N SER A 24 63.41 29.38 32.84
CA SER A 24 64.02 28.44 31.86
C SER A 24 63.34 27.07 31.94
N VAL A 25 62.99 26.55 33.12
CA VAL A 25 62.25 25.31 33.32
C VAL A 25 60.81 25.45 32.79
N LEU A 26 60.16 26.58 33.10
CA LEU A 26 58.83 26.88 32.57
C LEU A 26 58.79 26.99 31.03
N VAL A 27 59.82 27.64 30.42
CA VAL A 27 59.97 27.73 28.96
C VAL A 27 60.25 26.36 28.35
N MET A 28 61.09 25.52 28.96
CA MET A 28 61.32 24.14 28.51
C MET A 28 60.08 23.29 28.66
N LEU A 29 59.37 23.42 29.79
CA LEU A 29 58.08 22.71 29.99
C LEU A 29 57.07 23.14 28.97
N PHE A 30 56.94 24.43 28.70
CA PHE A 30 56.04 24.97 27.65
C PHE A 30 56.46 24.51 26.25
N ALA A 31 57.76 24.50 25.94
CA ALA A 31 58.28 23.98 24.67
C ALA A 31 57.99 22.48 24.52
N LEU A 32 58.20 21.70 25.59
CA LEU A 32 57.89 20.27 25.62
C LEU A 32 56.39 20.04 25.44
N LEU A 33 55.51 20.76 26.16
CA LEU A 33 54.05 20.73 26.00
C LEU A 33 53.63 21.13 24.60
N ALA A 34 54.29 22.16 24.00
CA ALA A 34 53.99 22.57 22.63
C ALA A 34 54.41 21.51 21.60
N LEU A 35 55.54 20.80 21.84
CA LEU A 35 55.95 19.67 20.99
C LEU A 35 55.02 18.48 21.13
N VAL A 36 54.60 18.11 22.35
CA VAL A 36 53.63 17.05 22.59
C VAL A 36 52.26 17.42 21.98
N ALA A 37 51.80 18.64 22.15
CA ALA A 37 50.57 19.13 21.55
C ALA A 37 50.60 19.12 20.03
N ARG A 38 51.77 19.47 19.43
CA ARG A 38 51.99 19.41 17.97
C ARG A 38 51.98 17.99 17.46
N ASP A 39 52.61 17.06 18.16
CA ASP A 39 52.66 15.66 17.81
C ASP A 39 51.29 15.01 17.98
N GLU A 40 50.58 15.28 19.09
CA GLU A 40 49.21 14.85 19.33
C GLU A 40 48.23 15.40 18.27
N ALA A 41 48.39 16.67 17.88
CA ALA A 41 47.55 17.26 16.81
C ALA A 41 47.71 16.55 15.44
N ARG A 42 48.87 15.88 15.21
CA ARG A 42 49.14 15.14 13.97
C ARG A 42 48.81 13.66 14.10
N ALA A 43 49.26 13.02 15.16
CA ALA A 43 49.18 11.57 15.36
C ALA A 43 47.96 11.13 16.13
N SER A 44 47.32 12.02 16.90
CA SER A 44 46.07 11.76 17.68
C SER A 44 46.23 10.57 18.65
N TRP A 45 47.38 10.36 19.23
CA TRP A 45 47.68 9.18 20.03
C TRP A 45 46.90 9.10 21.35
N LEU A 46 46.76 10.22 22.07
CA LEU A 46 45.93 10.30 23.29
C LEU A 46 44.47 10.22 22.97
N GLN A 47 44.04 10.91 21.91
CA GLN A 47 42.64 10.89 21.43
C GLN A 47 42.22 9.47 21.00
N ALA A 48 43.09 8.76 20.31
CA ALA A 48 42.81 7.38 19.88
C ALA A 48 42.55 6.48 21.09
N ARG A 49 43.40 6.52 22.14
CA ARG A 49 43.16 5.75 23.37
C ARG A 49 41.86 6.15 24.06
N TYR A 50 41.62 7.45 24.19
CA TYR A 50 40.47 7.98 24.88
C TYR A 50 39.15 7.54 24.16
N PHE A 51 39.03 7.84 22.86
CA PHE A 51 37.81 7.55 22.11
C PHE A 51 37.60 6.05 21.89
N THR A 52 38.65 5.26 21.68
CA THR A 52 38.52 3.79 21.60
C THR A 52 37.98 3.21 22.89
N ARG A 53 38.47 3.68 24.06
CA ARG A 53 37.93 3.25 25.34
C ARG A 53 36.48 3.65 25.54
N GLN A 54 36.09 4.85 25.16
CA GLN A 54 34.70 5.29 25.22
C GLN A 54 33.83 4.48 24.25
N ALA A 55 34.26 4.30 22.99
CA ALA A 55 33.51 3.57 21.97
C ALA A 55 33.33 2.09 22.32
N SER A 56 34.29 1.44 23.01
CA SER A 56 34.17 0.03 23.44
C SER A 56 33.06 -0.19 24.49
N GLN A 57 32.59 0.85 25.15
CA GLN A 57 31.47 0.79 26.11
C GLN A 57 30.09 0.94 25.44
N LEU A 58 30.06 1.35 24.18
CA LEU A 58 28.85 1.58 23.41
C LEU A 58 28.42 0.29 22.72
N THR A 59 27.76 -0.58 23.46
CA THR A 59 27.31 -1.89 22.95
C THR A 59 25.81 -1.93 22.69
N THR A 60 25.43 -2.77 21.74
CA THR A 60 24.04 -3.05 21.38
C THR A 60 23.83 -4.56 21.35
N GLU A 61 22.71 -5.05 21.86
CA GLU A 61 22.32 -6.45 21.85
C GLU A 61 20.85 -6.58 21.49
N LEU A 62 20.51 -7.52 20.61
CA LEU A 62 19.12 -7.84 20.29
C LEU A 62 18.55 -8.75 21.35
N GLY A 63 17.62 -8.25 22.17
CA GLY A 63 16.96 -8.98 23.24
C GLY A 63 15.52 -9.33 22.92
N ALA A 64 14.98 -10.37 23.56
CA ALA A 64 13.59 -10.77 23.41
C ALA A 64 12.63 -9.73 24.01
N GLY A 65 11.50 -9.50 23.33
CA GLY A 65 10.45 -8.56 23.72
C GLY A 65 10.82 -7.08 23.52
N PRO A 66 9.96 -6.16 23.96
CA PRO A 66 10.21 -4.73 23.87
C PRO A 66 11.35 -4.27 24.81
N SER A 67 12.01 -3.17 24.45
CA SER A 67 13.13 -2.58 25.18
C SER A 67 12.77 -1.18 25.66
N ASP A 68 12.99 -0.90 26.94
CA ASP A 68 12.93 0.43 27.55
C ASP A 68 14.22 1.26 27.32
N ARG A 69 15.29 0.60 26.88
CA ARG A 69 16.60 1.20 26.65
C ARG A 69 16.86 1.57 25.20
N ILE A 70 15.97 1.25 24.26
CA ILE A 70 16.10 1.68 22.87
C ILE A 70 16.07 3.22 22.78
N ARG A 71 16.90 3.79 21.94
CA ARG A 71 16.93 5.23 21.68
C ARG A 71 16.85 5.46 20.18
N PHE A 72 15.88 6.24 19.75
CA PHE A 72 15.67 6.59 18.35
C PHE A 72 16.39 7.90 18.02
N PRO A 73 16.84 8.08 16.75
CA PRO A 73 17.54 9.29 16.34
C PRO A 73 16.57 10.47 16.19
N GLY A 74 17.13 11.68 16.12
CA GLY A 74 16.39 12.87 15.70
C GLY A 74 16.02 12.86 14.22
N ASP A 75 15.35 13.92 13.75
CA ASP A 75 14.87 14.05 12.36
C ASP A 75 15.96 14.56 11.41
N GLY A 76 17.06 13.81 11.30
CA GLY A 76 18.10 14.06 10.31
C GLY A 76 17.71 13.53 8.91
N PRO A 77 18.34 14.05 7.83
CA PRO A 77 18.01 13.61 6.47
C PRO A 77 18.17 12.11 6.23
N HIS A 78 19.23 11.49 6.76
CA HIS A 78 19.48 10.06 6.67
C HIS A 78 18.49 9.28 7.52
N ASP A 79 18.27 9.72 8.77
CA ASP A 79 17.38 9.05 9.72
C ASP A 79 15.92 9.07 9.25
N ARG A 80 15.49 10.19 8.64
CA ARG A 80 14.17 10.32 8.03
C ARG A 80 14.03 9.46 6.77
N ARG A 81 15.05 9.44 5.91
CA ARG A 81 15.04 8.70 4.64
C ARG A 81 14.91 7.21 4.87
N PHE A 82 15.67 6.64 5.80
CA PHE A 82 15.60 5.22 6.14
C PHE A 82 14.52 4.88 7.16
N GLY A 83 13.72 5.88 7.58
CA GLY A 83 12.61 5.72 8.47
C GLY A 83 12.96 5.62 9.94
N TYR A 84 14.23 5.74 10.34
CA TYR A 84 14.66 5.55 11.72
C TYR A 84 14.00 6.54 12.69
N SER A 85 13.86 7.81 12.30
CA SER A 85 13.17 8.83 13.12
C SER A 85 11.65 8.62 13.18
N ARG A 86 11.07 7.85 12.24
CA ARG A 86 9.64 7.52 12.18
C ARG A 86 9.29 6.17 12.82
N LEU A 87 10.29 5.40 13.23
CA LEU A 87 10.09 4.07 13.82
C LEU A 87 9.12 4.08 14.99
N PRO A 88 9.17 5.00 15.97
CA PRO A 88 8.21 5.01 17.07
C PRO A 88 6.75 5.01 16.62
N ALA A 89 6.42 5.88 15.65
CA ALA A 89 5.07 5.96 15.08
C ALA A 89 4.71 4.69 14.28
N ALA A 90 5.65 4.15 13.50
CA ALA A 90 5.43 2.94 12.73
C ALA A 90 5.23 1.70 13.62
N LEU A 91 5.96 1.60 14.73
CA LEU A 91 5.80 0.52 15.71
C LEU A 91 4.45 0.60 16.42
N GLN A 92 4.00 1.81 16.75
CA GLN A 92 2.67 2.02 17.32
C GLN A 92 1.58 1.62 16.34
N ALA A 93 1.63 2.11 15.10
CA ALA A 93 0.66 1.76 14.05
C ALA A 93 0.62 0.24 13.80
N ALA A 94 1.78 -0.41 13.74
CA ALA A 94 1.85 -1.86 13.59
C ALA A 94 1.22 -2.60 14.79
N SER A 95 1.43 -2.11 16.00
CA SER A 95 0.82 -2.68 17.22
C SER A 95 -0.71 -2.59 17.18
N GLU A 96 -1.27 -1.47 16.75
CA GLU A 96 -2.71 -1.26 16.57
C GLU A 96 -3.29 -2.22 15.50
N GLN A 97 -2.46 -2.65 14.56
CA GLN A 97 -2.81 -3.65 13.53
C GLN A 97 -2.52 -5.10 13.96
N GLY A 98 -2.28 -5.35 15.24
CA GLY A 98 -2.11 -6.68 15.81
C GLY A 98 -0.71 -7.28 15.72
N PHE A 99 0.32 -6.49 15.45
CA PHE A 99 1.71 -6.92 15.55
C PHE A 99 2.23 -6.75 16.97
N ARG A 100 3.10 -7.68 17.41
CA ARG A 100 3.78 -7.60 18.70
C ARG A 100 5.29 -7.60 18.49
N ILE A 101 5.99 -6.78 19.29
CA ILE A 101 7.45 -6.78 19.32
C ILE A 101 7.91 -8.12 19.93
N THR A 102 8.63 -8.92 19.16
CA THR A 102 9.21 -10.20 19.58
C THR A 102 10.67 -10.07 19.97
N ALA A 103 11.38 -9.11 19.36
CA ALA A 103 12.75 -8.78 19.75
C ALA A 103 13.03 -7.30 19.44
N GLN A 104 13.83 -6.66 20.30
CA GLN A 104 14.24 -5.28 20.14
C GLN A 104 15.63 -5.05 20.74
N VAL A 105 16.39 -4.15 20.14
CA VAL A 105 17.74 -3.82 20.61
C VAL A 105 17.67 -3.19 21.98
N ARG A 106 18.63 -3.63 22.83
CA ARG A 106 18.97 -3.03 24.10
C ARG A 106 20.34 -2.39 23.98
N VAL A 107 20.42 -1.10 24.23
CA VAL A 107 21.69 -0.37 24.25
C VAL A 107 22.29 -0.37 25.65
N SER A 108 23.63 -0.28 25.75
CA SER A 108 24.30 -0.11 27.04
C SER A 108 23.94 1.23 27.69
N GLU A 109 24.10 1.32 29.03
CA GLU A 109 23.83 2.54 29.76
C GLU A 109 24.68 3.73 29.29
N PRO A 110 26.01 3.60 29.04
CA PRO A 110 26.82 4.66 28.42
C PRO A 110 26.29 5.10 27.05
N PHE A 111 25.80 4.16 26.24
CA PHE A 111 25.20 4.49 24.94
C PHE A 111 23.92 5.33 25.09
N ALA A 112 22.99 4.90 25.97
CA ALA A 112 21.78 5.65 26.24
C ALA A 112 22.07 7.07 26.75
N ALA A 113 22.97 7.19 27.72
CA ALA A 113 23.41 8.48 28.29
C ALA A 113 24.05 9.41 27.23
N LEU A 114 24.76 8.86 26.27
CA LEU A 114 25.37 9.62 25.18
C LEU A 114 24.27 10.22 24.26
N VAL A 115 23.29 9.39 23.88
CA VAL A 115 22.17 9.84 23.03
C VAL A 115 21.29 10.84 23.75
N ASP A 116 21.03 10.62 25.04
CA ASP A 116 20.22 11.52 25.89
C ASP A 116 20.88 12.92 26.05
N ARG A 117 22.23 13.03 25.91
CA ARG A 117 22.96 14.31 25.82
C ARG A 117 22.80 15.00 24.44
N GLY A 118 22.24 14.32 23.45
CA GLY A 118 22.03 14.84 22.11
C GLY A 118 23.11 14.46 21.08
N VAL A 119 23.98 13.50 21.39
CA VAL A 119 24.93 12.93 20.41
C VAL A 119 24.15 11.93 19.54
N SER A 120 24.37 11.94 18.21
CA SER A 120 23.79 10.93 17.33
C SER A 120 24.21 9.52 17.75
N PRO A 121 23.34 8.51 17.66
CA PRO A 121 23.67 7.12 18.00
C PRO A 121 24.91 6.62 17.25
N ILE A 122 25.83 5.99 17.96
CA ILE A 122 27.15 5.61 17.45
C ILE A 122 27.15 4.14 17.05
N PHE A 123 27.19 3.88 15.75
CA PHE A 123 27.28 2.55 15.15
C PHE A 123 27.84 2.64 13.72
N ARG A 124 28.10 1.50 13.09
CA ARG A 124 28.47 1.48 11.67
C ARG A 124 27.22 1.60 10.83
N GLU A 125 27.01 2.77 10.25
CA GLU A 125 25.81 3.09 9.50
C GLU A 125 25.75 2.40 8.14
N LYS A 126 24.52 2.08 7.71
CA LYS A 126 24.26 1.57 6.39
C LYS A 126 24.41 2.66 5.34
N THR A 127 25.12 2.37 4.26
CA THR A 127 25.20 3.24 3.08
C THR A 127 23.98 3.10 2.17
N GLN A 128 23.30 1.95 2.24
CA GLN A 128 22.15 1.62 1.43
C GLN A 128 21.14 0.85 2.28
N ALA A 129 19.89 1.22 2.20
CA ALA A 129 18.77 0.50 2.79
C ALA A 129 17.52 0.62 1.89
N GLY A 130 16.42 -0.01 2.28
CA GLY A 130 15.15 0.06 1.57
C GLY A 130 14.24 -1.12 1.91
N LEU A 131 13.07 -1.13 1.30
CA LEU A 131 12.08 -2.17 1.50
C LEU A 131 12.49 -3.47 0.81
N ARG A 132 12.46 -4.56 1.57
CA ARG A 132 12.62 -5.91 1.08
C ARG A 132 11.42 -6.76 1.48
N ILE A 133 10.71 -7.32 0.50
CA ILE A 133 9.57 -8.21 0.73
C ILE A 133 10.02 -9.63 0.36
N LEU A 134 9.87 -10.53 1.31
CA LEU A 134 10.19 -11.94 1.18
C LEU A 134 8.91 -12.76 1.15
N ASP A 135 8.93 -13.86 0.43
CA ASP A 135 7.89 -14.86 0.51
C ASP A 135 7.97 -15.66 1.82
N ARG A 136 7.08 -16.63 1.99
CA ARG A 136 7.05 -17.49 3.18
C ARG A 136 8.34 -18.31 3.39
N HIS A 137 9.09 -18.60 2.33
CA HIS A 137 10.35 -19.36 2.35
C HIS A 137 11.59 -18.47 2.47
N GLY A 138 11.44 -17.15 2.41
CA GLY A 138 12.54 -16.19 2.44
C GLY A 138 13.09 -15.81 1.06
N ALA A 139 12.46 -16.26 -0.03
CA ALA A 139 12.77 -15.79 -1.37
C ALA A 139 12.27 -14.35 -1.59
N THR A 140 12.97 -13.57 -2.42
CA THR A 140 12.69 -12.16 -2.61
C THR A 140 11.56 -11.94 -3.62
N LEU A 141 10.43 -11.43 -3.17
CA LEU A 141 9.30 -10.98 -3.99
C LEU A 141 9.51 -9.57 -4.54
N PHE A 142 10.10 -8.70 -3.73
CA PHE A 142 10.34 -7.30 -4.09
C PHE A 142 11.53 -6.76 -3.31
N VAL A 143 12.32 -5.91 -3.96
CA VAL A 143 13.39 -5.15 -3.32
C VAL A 143 13.47 -3.75 -3.89
N SER A 144 13.51 -2.78 -3.01
CA SER A 144 13.89 -1.40 -3.30
C SER A 144 15.19 -1.10 -2.56
N ARG A 145 16.11 -0.40 -3.19
CA ARG A 145 17.40 0.00 -2.60
C ARG A 145 17.60 1.49 -2.79
N TYR A 146 18.00 2.15 -1.72
CA TYR A 146 18.28 3.58 -1.77
C TYR A 146 19.52 3.92 -0.96
N PRO A 147 20.49 4.68 -1.52
CA PRO A 147 20.62 5.01 -2.95
C PRO A 147 20.64 3.75 -3.83
N GLU A 148 20.24 3.85 -5.09
CA GLU A 148 20.17 2.66 -5.96
C GLU A 148 21.55 2.08 -6.26
N ARG A 149 22.54 2.96 -6.45
CA ARG A 149 23.93 2.58 -6.77
C ARG A 149 24.92 3.23 -5.81
N VAL A 150 25.71 2.40 -5.15
CA VAL A 150 26.70 2.81 -4.14
C VAL A 150 28.08 2.24 -4.47
N TYR A 151 29.13 2.93 -4.05
CA TYR A 151 30.45 2.36 -3.98
C TYR A 151 30.53 1.42 -2.76
N SER A 152 31.05 0.22 -2.93
CA SER A 152 31.17 -0.78 -1.85
C SER A 152 32.42 -0.60 -1.00
N SER A 153 33.50 -0.08 -1.60
CA SER A 153 34.81 0.17 -0.96
C SER A 153 35.54 1.28 -1.68
N LEU A 154 36.60 1.82 -1.07
CA LEU A 154 37.44 2.82 -1.73
C LEU A 154 38.11 2.28 -3.00
N ASP A 155 38.40 0.99 -3.05
CA ASP A 155 39.01 0.37 -4.22
C ASP A 155 38.05 0.30 -5.43
N SER A 156 36.74 0.41 -5.19
CA SER A 156 35.74 0.55 -6.23
C SER A 156 35.58 1.98 -6.75
N VAL A 157 36.20 2.97 -6.07
CA VAL A 157 36.18 4.38 -6.47
C VAL A 157 37.41 4.67 -7.32
N PRO A 158 37.30 5.23 -8.54
CA PRO A 158 38.46 5.59 -9.35
C PRO A 158 39.42 6.54 -8.56
N PRO A 159 40.73 6.32 -8.60
CA PRO A 159 41.71 7.17 -7.88
C PRO A 159 41.50 8.66 -8.14
N LEU A 160 41.24 9.03 -9.39
CA LEU A 160 41.00 10.41 -9.80
C LEU A 160 39.78 11.04 -9.09
N VAL A 161 38.74 10.26 -8.75
CA VAL A 161 37.52 10.75 -8.09
C VAL A 161 37.81 11.04 -6.60
N TRP A 162 38.38 10.06 -5.86
CA TRP A 162 38.60 10.25 -4.44
C TRP A 162 39.78 11.25 -4.16
N GLN A 163 40.80 11.30 -5.00
CA GLN A 163 41.88 12.32 -4.92
C GLN A 163 41.31 13.73 -5.14
N THR A 164 40.38 13.89 -6.12
CA THR A 164 39.71 15.17 -6.34
C THR A 164 38.86 15.56 -5.12
N LEU A 165 38.09 14.64 -4.55
CA LEU A 165 37.32 14.91 -3.34
C LEU A 165 38.20 15.32 -2.17
N LEU A 166 39.29 14.59 -1.91
CA LEU A 166 40.23 14.92 -0.84
C LEU A 166 40.88 16.27 -1.06
N PHE A 167 41.28 16.59 -2.29
CA PHE A 167 41.81 17.88 -2.62
C PHE A 167 40.84 19.04 -2.32
N LEU A 168 39.53 18.83 -2.60
CA LEU A 168 38.49 19.84 -2.39
C LEU A 168 38.17 20.02 -0.91
N GLU A 169 38.12 18.92 -0.14
CA GLU A 169 37.49 18.92 1.19
C GLU A 169 38.43 18.58 2.34
N ASN A 170 39.33 17.61 2.20
CA ASN A 170 40.22 17.17 3.33
C ASN A 170 41.50 16.45 2.84
N ARG A 171 42.53 17.19 2.48
CA ARG A 171 43.73 16.68 1.83
C ARG A 171 44.52 15.68 2.66
N ALA A 172 44.52 15.81 3.99
CA ALA A 172 45.34 14.99 4.89
C ALA A 172 44.60 13.73 5.41
N LEU A 173 43.32 13.50 5.04
CA LEU A 173 42.52 12.43 5.63
C LEU A 173 43.17 11.04 5.46
N LEU A 174 43.73 10.73 4.31
CA LEU A 174 44.31 9.41 4.00
C LEU A 174 45.83 9.39 4.12
N ASP A 175 46.46 10.30 4.93
CA ASP A 175 47.90 10.29 5.14
C ASP A 175 48.32 9.02 5.90
N PRO A 176 49.08 8.09 5.30
CA PRO A 176 49.47 6.82 5.90
C PRO A 176 50.50 6.96 7.03
N ARG A 177 51.13 8.11 7.15
CA ARG A 177 52.17 8.35 8.22
C ARG A 177 51.56 8.41 9.61
N PHE A 178 50.21 8.64 9.71
CA PHE A 178 49.49 8.82 10.96
C PHE A 178 48.34 7.83 11.05
N PRO A 179 48.57 6.56 11.39
CA PRO A 179 47.52 5.52 11.40
C PRO A 179 46.42 5.80 12.40
N ASN A 180 46.68 6.48 13.49
CA ASN A 180 45.70 6.76 14.55
C ASN A 180 45.07 8.16 14.43
N HIS A 181 45.26 8.86 13.30
CA HIS A 181 44.77 10.22 13.12
C HIS A 181 43.25 10.33 13.33
N ASN A 182 42.83 11.33 14.12
CA ASN A 182 41.43 11.60 14.37
C ASN A 182 40.76 12.23 13.16
N PRO A 183 39.80 11.54 12.48
CA PRO A 183 39.14 12.06 11.27
C PRO A 183 38.19 13.23 11.53
N SER A 184 37.82 13.46 12.79
CA SER A 184 36.82 14.50 13.15
C SER A 184 37.44 15.88 13.28
N VAL A 185 38.78 16.00 13.41
CA VAL A 185 39.48 17.27 13.69
C VAL A 185 40.58 17.53 12.70
N ASP A 186 40.60 18.69 12.06
CA ASP A 186 41.73 19.25 11.31
C ASP A 186 42.30 20.41 12.08
N TRP A 187 43.31 20.12 12.92
CA TRP A 187 43.94 21.11 13.85
C TRP A 187 44.50 22.34 13.13
N PRO A 188 45.20 22.24 11.96
CA PRO A 188 45.66 23.40 11.21
C PRO A 188 44.52 24.30 10.75
N ARG A 189 43.45 23.73 10.23
CA ARG A 189 42.22 24.48 9.80
C ARG A 189 41.51 25.09 11.00
N MET A 190 41.43 24.38 12.10
CA MET A 190 40.79 24.86 13.32
C MET A 190 41.54 26.04 13.93
N ALA A 191 42.90 26.01 13.93
CA ALA A 191 43.73 27.13 14.35
C ALA A 191 43.57 28.36 13.43
N GLN A 192 43.52 28.16 12.13
CA GLN A 192 43.23 29.23 11.16
C GLN A 192 41.84 29.83 11.34
N ALA A 193 40.81 29.00 11.59
CA ALA A 193 39.46 29.45 11.85
C ALA A 193 39.36 30.24 13.16
N GLY A 194 40.06 29.79 14.22
CA GLY A 194 40.13 30.47 15.52
C GLY A 194 40.85 31.83 15.43
N THR A 195 41.95 31.91 14.71
CA THR A 195 42.67 33.20 14.47
C THR A 195 41.84 34.14 13.60
N ALA A 196 41.13 33.63 12.58
CA ALA A 196 40.27 34.46 11.74
C ALA A 196 39.04 34.99 12.54
N LEU A 197 38.51 34.17 13.45
CA LEU A 197 37.43 34.57 14.35
C LEU A 197 37.88 35.65 15.33
N ALA A 198 39.06 35.48 15.95
CA ALA A 198 39.63 36.48 16.84
C ALA A 198 39.91 37.82 16.10
N LEU A 199 40.43 37.77 14.89
CA LEU A 199 40.65 38.94 14.04
C LEU A 199 39.34 39.60 13.57
N SER A 200 38.25 38.83 13.40
CA SER A 200 36.95 39.39 13.07
C SER A 200 36.33 40.19 14.22
N TRP A 201 36.62 39.81 15.48
CA TRP A 201 36.25 40.61 16.66
C TRP A 201 37.05 41.94 16.76
N LEU A 202 38.22 41.98 16.10
CA LEU A 202 39.04 43.18 16.00
C LEU A 202 38.70 44.03 14.74
N GLY A 203 37.58 43.77 14.09
CA GLY A 203 37.07 44.59 12.95
C GLY A 203 37.57 44.16 11.57
N SER A 204 38.22 43.02 11.41
CA SER A 204 38.71 42.55 10.10
C SER A 204 37.60 41.75 9.37
N ALA A 205 37.16 42.26 8.24
CA ALA A 205 36.10 41.65 7.40
C ALA A 205 36.60 40.43 6.57
N ARG A 206 37.37 39.51 7.15
CA ARG A 206 37.80 38.28 6.47
C ARG A 206 36.78 37.13 6.72
N SER A 207 36.41 36.45 5.64
CA SER A 207 35.61 35.25 5.77
C SER A 207 36.35 34.18 6.56
N VAL A 208 35.70 33.66 7.64
CA VAL A 208 36.27 32.59 8.46
C VAL A 208 36.28 31.27 7.64
N PRO A 209 37.46 30.67 7.41
CA PRO A 209 37.53 29.40 6.70
C PRO A 209 36.79 28.28 7.45
N GLY A 210 36.06 27.41 6.74
CA GLY A 210 35.39 26.30 7.36
C GLY A 210 36.33 25.25 7.92
N ALA A 211 36.26 24.94 9.22
CA ALA A 211 37.08 23.94 9.92
C ALA A 211 36.47 22.52 9.94
N SER A 212 35.45 22.24 9.10
CA SER A 212 34.79 20.94 9.06
C SER A 212 35.59 19.92 8.24
N THR A 213 35.77 18.71 8.79
CA THR A 213 36.32 17.54 8.10
C THR A 213 35.20 16.77 7.35
N LEU A 214 35.59 15.82 6.47
CA LEU A 214 34.59 14.93 5.82
C LEU A 214 33.76 14.14 6.85
N ALA A 215 34.39 13.67 7.94
CA ALA A 215 33.71 12.97 9.02
C ALA A 215 32.60 13.84 9.68
N THR A 216 32.94 15.08 10.04
CA THR A 216 31.94 16.00 10.64
C THR A 216 30.89 16.51 9.65
N GLN A 217 31.22 16.53 8.36
CA GLN A 217 30.25 16.81 7.31
C GLN A 217 29.26 15.66 7.15
N LEU A 218 29.68 14.41 7.27
CA LEU A 218 28.78 13.25 7.26
C LEU A 218 27.80 13.30 8.43
N GLU A 219 28.27 13.56 9.66
CA GLU A 219 27.36 13.74 10.82
C GLU A 219 26.30 14.81 10.56
N LYS A 220 26.73 15.95 10.01
CA LYS A 220 25.83 17.04 9.66
C LYS A 220 24.81 16.61 8.59
N LEU A 221 25.25 15.99 7.50
CA LEU A 221 24.39 15.58 6.38
C LEU A 221 23.43 14.45 6.75
N ARG A 222 23.79 13.62 7.74
CA ARG A 222 22.99 12.46 8.14
C ARG A 222 22.01 12.78 9.26
N HIS A 223 22.49 13.43 10.33
CA HIS A 223 21.79 13.52 11.61
C HIS A 223 21.32 14.91 12.02
N SER A 224 21.85 15.98 11.40
CA SER A 224 21.39 17.33 11.74
C SER A 224 20.11 17.67 11.02
N THR A 225 19.21 18.36 11.70
CA THR A 225 17.95 18.83 11.11
C THR A 225 18.18 19.60 9.81
N GLU A 226 17.55 19.17 8.72
CA GLU A 226 17.77 19.72 7.37
C GLU A 226 19.21 19.66 6.86
N GLY A 227 20.08 18.83 7.44
CA GLY A 227 21.50 18.75 7.10
C GLY A 227 22.30 20.01 7.40
N ARG A 228 21.88 20.82 8.40
CA ARG A 228 22.50 22.11 8.75
C ARG A 228 22.86 22.16 10.22
N THR A 229 24.03 22.70 10.53
CA THR A 229 24.46 23.00 11.91
C THR A 229 23.91 24.36 12.33
N ARG A 230 23.12 24.39 13.42
CA ARG A 230 22.42 25.60 13.90
C ARG A 230 23.11 26.29 15.08
N SER A 231 24.02 25.58 15.80
CA SER A 231 24.67 26.12 16.98
C SER A 231 26.09 25.60 17.18
N ALA A 232 26.88 26.29 17.98
CA ALA A 232 28.23 25.83 18.36
C ALA A 232 28.19 24.53 19.18
N ARG A 233 27.16 24.37 20.06
CA ARG A 233 26.92 23.13 20.81
C ARG A 233 26.71 21.95 19.87
N GLU A 234 25.81 22.10 18.89
CA GLU A 234 25.57 21.08 17.89
C GLU A 234 26.83 20.71 17.11
N LYS A 235 27.70 21.72 16.79
CA LYS A 235 28.96 21.46 16.15
C LYS A 235 29.91 20.60 17.02
N LEU A 236 29.96 20.83 18.32
CA LEU A 236 30.73 20.01 19.25
C LEU A 236 30.21 18.58 19.33
N LEU A 237 28.88 18.41 19.41
CA LEU A 237 28.23 17.07 19.40
C LEU A 237 28.52 16.31 18.10
N GLN A 238 28.49 16.98 16.94
CA GLN A 238 28.90 16.40 15.66
C GLN A 238 30.37 15.95 15.65
N MET A 239 31.29 16.75 16.28
CA MET A 239 32.69 16.38 16.37
C MET A 239 32.91 15.21 17.33
N GLU A 240 32.19 15.15 18.45
CA GLU A 240 32.22 14.03 19.41
C GLU A 240 31.72 12.75 18.72
N ALA A 241 30.56 12.82 18.03
CA ALA A 241 30.01 11.70 17.29
C ALA A 241 30.95 11.18 16.19
N ALA A 242 31.53 12.09 15.38
CA ALA A 242 32.48 11.75 14.34
C ALA A 242 33.78 11.11 14.91
N ALA A 243 34.25 11.58 16.07
CA ALA A 243 35.41 10.99 16.75
C ALA A 243 35.09 9.58 17.26
N LEU A 244 34.01 9.42 18.03
CA LEU A 244 33.59 8.12 18.55
C LEU A 244 33.37 7.09 17.40
N ARG A 245 32.76 7.50 16.31
CA ARG A 245 32.53 6.66 15.13
C ARG A 245 33.84 6.30 14.44
N GLY A 246 34.81 7.25 14.41
CA GLY A 246 36.17 7.05 13.90
C GLY A 246 36.96 5.96 14.64
N TYR A 247 36.72 5.79 15.94
CA TYR A 247 37.44 4.85 16.79
C TYR A 247 36.63 3.62 17.23
N LEU A 248 35.47 3.36 16.60
CA LEU A 248 34.65 2.16 16.87
C LEU A 248 35.40 0.84 16.69
N SER A 249 36.34 0.79 15.73
CA SER A 249 37.13 -0.42 15.40
C SER A 249 38.48 -0.48 16.08
N GLY A 250 38.81 0.47 16.95
CA GLY A 250 40.10 0.54 17.67
C GLY A 250 40.89 1.81 17.39
N GLU A 251 42.14 1.86 17.88
CA GLU A 251 43.00 3.04 17.79
C GLU A 251 43.45 3.38 16.36
N ASN A 252 43.60 2.36 15.51
CA ASN A 252 43.95 2.57 14.10
C ASN A 252 42.71 2.94 13.29
N THR A 253 42.71 4.14 12.71
CA THR A 253 41.58 4.72 11.95
C THR A 253 41.73 4.61 10.43
N GLU A 254 42.80 3.98 9.91
CA GLU A 254 43.07 3.96 8.47
C GLU A 254 41.91 3.39 7.66
N SER A 255 41.40 2.22 8.06
CA SER A 255 40.25 1.60 7.38
C SER A 255 38.99 2.45 7.46
N VAL A 256 38.71 3.07 8.61
CA VAL A 256 37.57 3.95 8.83
C VAL A 256 37.70 5.23 8.00
N ARG A 257 38.92 5.81 7.89
CA ARG A 257 39.17 6.99 7.05
C ARG A 257 38.89 6.69 5.56
N ARG A 258 39.28 5.51 5.09
CA ARG A 258 38.91 5.02 3.73
C ARG A 258 37.41 4.90 3.56
N GLN A 259 36.70 4.36 4.59
CA GLN A 259 35.26 4.23 4.56
C GLN A 259 34.56 5.59 4.61
N ILE A 260 35.05 6.59 5.32
CA ILE A 260 34.52 7.96 5.34
C ILE A 260 34.45 8.57 3.93
N VAL A 261 35.47 8.33 3.10
CA VAL A 261 35.48 8.79 1.70
C VAL A 261 34.34 8.14 0.90
N VAL A 262 34.17 6.81 1.04
CA VAL A 262 33.12 6.04 0.39
C VAL A 262 31.74 6.50 0.84
N ASP A 263 31.57 6.61 2.15
CA ASP A 263 30.29 7.03 2.76
C ASP A 263 29.90 8.44 2.33
N TYR A 264 30.89 9.34 2.23
CA TYR A 264 30.65 10.69 1.74
C TYR A 264 30.15 10.68 0.30
N LEU A 265 30.85 9.96 -0.61
CA LEU A 265 30.46 9.84 -2.02
C LEU A 265 29.07 9.21 -2.18
N ASN A 266 28.69 8.27 -1.30
CA ASN A 266 27.38 7.64 -1.30
C ASN A 266 26.26 8.48 -0.63
N SER A 267 26.63 9.51 0.15
CA SER A 267 25.67 10.31 0.94
C SER A 267 25.49 11.74 0.42
N VAL A 268 26.24 12.17 -0.58
CA VAL A 268 26.20 13.54 -1.13
C VAL A 268 24.78 13.89 -1.60
N PRO A 269 24.15 14.97 -1.06
CA PRO A 269 22.85 15.39 -1.53
C PRO A 269 22.98 16.17 -2.85
N LEU A 270 22.18 15.79 -3.86
CA LEU A 270 22.23 16.33 -5.23
C LEU A 270 20.87 16.80 -5.73
N ALA A 271 20.10 17.48 -4.87
CA ALA A 271 18.76 17.99 -5.11
C ALA A 271 17.74 16.87 -5.42
N ALA A 272 16.54 17.25 -5.86
CA ALA A 272 15.51 16.34 -6.31
C ALA A 272 15.17 16.61 -7.77
N ILE A 273 14.77 15.57 -8.50
CA ILE A 273 14.41 15.67 -9.92
C ILE A 273 13.12 14.89 -10.21
N ALA A 274 12.35 15.37 -11.17
CA ALA A 274 11.12 14.71 -11.62
C ALA A 274 11.41 13.27 -12.10
N GLY A 275 10.57 12.31 -11.65
CA GLY A 275 10.66 10.89 -11.98
C GLY A 275 11.62 10.07 -11.09
N HIS A 276 12.36 10.71 -10.15
CA HIS A 276 13.23 10.00 -9.19
C HIS A 276 12.99 10.47 -7.74
N GLY A 277 12.73 11.75 -7.54
CA GLY A 277 12.70 12.37 -6.21
C GLY A 277 14.08 12.84 -5.77
N GLU A 278 14.40 12.71 -4.48
CA GLU A 278 15.71 13.09 -3.92
C GLU A 278 16.85 12.25 -4.53
N VAL A 279 17.89 12.91 -4.99
CA VAL A 279 19.10 12.27 -5.50
C VAL A 279 20.19 12.31 -4.44
N THR A 280 20.69 11.14 -4.07
CA THR A 280 21.71 10.97 -3.05
C THR A 280 22.83 10.07 -3.56
N GLY A 281 24.08 10.51 -3.37
CA GLY A 281 25.25 9.80 -3.82
C GLY A 281 25.68 10.14 -5.24
N LEU A 282 26.99 10.03 -5.48
CA LEU A 282 27.60 10.41 -6.75
C LEU A 282 27.14 9.52 -7.91
N ASN A 283 27.03 8.20 -7.70
CA ASN A 283 26.64 7.27 -8.75
C ASN A 283 25.19 7.49 -9.20
N ASP A 284 24.23 7.67 -8.27
CA ASP A 284 22.86 8.03 -8.61
C ASP A 284 22.81 9.41 -9.26
N GLY A 285 23.63 10.37 -8.79
CA GLY A 285 23.76 11.68 -9.40
C GLY A 285 24.18 11.62 -10.87
N LEU A 286 25.18 10.82 -11.20
CA LEU A 286 25.68 10.65 -12.56
C LEU A 286 24.60 10.06 -13.48
N ARG A 287 23.90 9.04 -13.00
CA ARG A 287 22.81 8.42 -13.75
C ARG A 287 21.62 9.37 -13.97
N VAL A 288 21.21 10.04 -12.91
CA VAL A 288 19.98 10.82 -12.89
C VAL A 288 20.14 12.17 -13.59
N TRP A 289 21.23 12.90 -13.31
CA TRP A 289 21.47 14.24 -13.87
C TRP A 289 22.02 14.23 -15.30
N TYR A 290 22.78 13.18 -15.66
CA TYR A 290 23.41 13.11 -16.98
C TYR A 290 22.93 11.93 -17.83
N GLY A 291 22.24 10.94 -17.26
CA GLY A 291 21.89 9.70 -17.93
C GLY A 291 23.12 8.81 -18.17
N ALA A 292 24.22 9.07 -17.46
CA ALA A 292 25.43 8.29 -17.60
C ALA A 292 25.32 6.93 -16.92
N ASP A 293 25.97 5.90 -17.45
CA ASP A 293 26.18 4.63 -16.76
C ASP A 293 27.38 4.78 -15.79
N PRO A 294 27.13 4.74 -14.45
CA PRO A 294 28.21 4.92 -13.48
C PRO A 294 29.31 3.88 -13.58
N ASP A 295 28.99 2.62 -13.91
CA ASP A 295 29.98 1.55 -14.03
C ASP A 295 30.91 1.77 -15.22
N GLN A 296 30.36 2.21 -16.35
CA GLN A 296 31.15 2.57 -17.53
C GLN A 296 32.03 3.80 -17.25
N LEU A 297 31.45 4.81 -16.58
CA LEU A 297 32.15 6.04 -16.23
C LEU A 297 33.31 5.76 -15.27
N ASN A 298 33.07 4.95 -14.24
CA ASN A 298 34.12 4.56 -13.30
C ASN A 298 35.27 3.80 -13.98
N ARG A 299 35.00 2.89 -14.92
CA ARG A 299 36.03 2.22 -15.72
C ARG A 299 36.86 3.19 -16.55
N LEU A 300 36.22 4.20 -17.18
CA LEU A 300 36.90 5.23 -17.94
C LEU A 300 37.86 6.06 -17.08
N LEU A 301 37.42 6.43 -15.87
CA LEU A 301 38.24 7.25 -14.94
C LEU A 301 39.34 6.45 -14.21
N ALA A 302 39.19 5.13 -14.13
CA ALA A 302 40.20 4.23 -13.55
C ALA A 302 41.33 3.89 -14.54
N SER A 303 41.10 4.07 -15.86
CA SER A 303 42.05 3.70 -16.90
C SER A 303 42.79 4.92 -17.46
N ASP A 304 44.12 4.94 -17.33
CA ASP A 304 44.93 5.99 -17.93
C ASP A 304 45.09 5.86 -19.45
N SER A 305 44.83 4.68 -20.02
CA SER A 305 44.87 4.41 -21.46
C SER A 305 43.52 4.73 -22.17
N ALA A 306 42.49 5.10 -21.43
CA ALA A 306 41.20 5.47 -22.05
C ALA A 306 41.32 6.80 -22.80
N PRO A 307 40.57 6.98 -23.94
CA PRO A 307 40.64 8.20 -24.74
C PRO A 307 40.36 9.45 -23.92
N VAL A 308 41.26 10.42 -23.98
CA VAL A 308 41.20 11.65 -23.17
C VAL A 308 39.87 12.38 -23.31
N ALA A 309 39.33 12.47 -24.50
CA ALA A 309 38.03 13.12 -24.75
C ALA A 309 36.89 12.46 -23.95
N ARG A 310 36.83 11.12 -23.86
CA ARG A 310 35.81 10.40 -23.05
C ARG A 310 36.08 10.57 -21.57
N ARG A 311 37.35 10.50 -21.14
CA ARG A 311 37.73 10.76 -19.73
C ARG A 311 37.37 12.19 -19.32
N ALA A 312 37.54 13.17 -20.19
CA ALA A 312 37.24 14.57 -19.96
C ALA A 312 35.75 14.81 -19.69
N ILE A 313 34.87 14.19 -20.47
CA ILE A 313 33.41 14.23 -20.25
C ILE A 313 33.08 13.63 -18.88
N ALA A 314 33.55 12.41 -18.63
CA ALA A 314 33.30 11.68 -17.39
C ALA A 314 33.81 12.45 -16.16
N TYR A 315 35.03 12.98 -16.23
CA TYR A 315 35.62 13.73 -15.15
C TYR A 315 34.89 15.05 -14.86
N ARG A 316 34.52 15.78 -15.94
CA ARG A 316 33.77 17.04 -15.78
C ARG A 316 32.39 16.78 -15.13
N GLN A 317 31.69 15.68 -15.46
CA GLN A 317 30.45 15.29 -14.82
C GLN A 317 30.65 15.05 -13.33
N VAL A 318 31.66 14.26 -12.94
CA VAL A 318 32.00 13.99 -11.54
C VAL A 318 32.32 15.30 -10.79
N LEU A 319 33.23 16.11 -11.32
CA LEU A 319 33.65 17.35 -10.69
C LEU A 319 32.49 18.33 -10.48
N THR A 320 31.63 18.44 -11.49
CA THR A 320 30.42 19.30 -11.41
C THR A 320 29.52 18.87 -10.28
N LEU A 321 29.23 17.57 -10.11
CA LEU A 321 28.39 17.06 -9.02
C LEU A 321 29.08 17.22 -7.65
N LEU A 322 30.40 16.97 -7.56
CA LEU A 322 31.16 17.22 -6.34
C LEU A 322 31.15 18.67 -5.91
N LEU A 323 31.04 19.62 -6.82
CA LEU A 323 30.94 21.05 -6.50
C LEU A 323 29.48 21.46 -6.19
N ALA A 324 28.51 20.81 -6.82
CA ALA A 324 27.08 21.14 -6.67
C ALA A 324 26.54 20.87 -5.27
N HIS A 325 27.11 19.90 -4.51
CA HIS A 325 26.59 19.49 -3.20
C HIS A 325 26.51 20.63 -2.16
N ARG A 326 27.25 21.69 -2.36
CA ARG A 326 27.28 22.84 -1.42
C ARG A 326 25.95 23.62 -1.41
N ARG A 327 25.29 23.72 -2.56
CA ARG A 327 23.98 24.38 -2.76
C ARG A 327 23.21 23.65 -3.87
N PRO A 328 22.83 22.36 -3.67
CA PRO A 328 22.42 21.53 -4.79
C PRO A 328 21.16 22.05 -5.49
N SER A 329 20.16 22.50 -4.77
CA SER A 329 18.92 23.03 -5.39
C SER A 329 19.16 24.28 -6.22
N TYR A 330 20.06 25.17 -5.77
CA TYR A 330 20.41 26.37 -6.53
C TYR A 330 21.25 26.01 -7.75
N LEU A 331 22.32 25.25 -7.56
CA LEU A 331 23.32 24.99 -8.60
C LEU A 331 22.82 24.03 -9.71
N LEU A 332 21.91 23.11 -9.37
CA LEU A 332 21.42 22.10 -10.33
C LEU A 332 20.07 22.47 -10.96
N LEU A 333 19.22 23.23 -10.27
CA LEU A 333 17.85 23.50 -10.73
C LEU A 333 17.67 24.89 -11.34
N GLN A 334 18.42 25.91 -10.86
CA GLN A 334 18.26 27.29 -11.33
C GLN A 334 19.26 27.63 -12.44
N GLU A 335 18.86 28.44 -13.41
CA GLU A 335 19.69 28.79 -14.57
C GLU A 335 20.94 29.58 -14.20
N ASP A 336 20.79 30.62 -13.34
CA ASP A 336 21.92 31.37 -12.80
C ASP A 336 22.88 30.46 -12.01
N GLY A 337 22.32 29.52 -11.24
CA GLY A 337 23.08 28.53 -10.50
C GLY A 337 23.89 27.61 -11.42
N ARG A 338 23.30 27.13 -12.50
CA ARG A 338 24.00 26.31 -13.51
C ARG A 338 25.14 27.09 -14.17
N THR A 339 24.94 28.36 -14.45
CA THR A 339 25.99 29.25 -15.00
C THR A 339 27.11 29.43 -13.98
N GLU A 340 26.80 29.67 -12.71
CA GLU A 340 27.78 29.72 -11.63
C GLU A 340 28.54 28.38 -11.50
N LEU A 341 27.82 27.25 -11.55
CA LEU A 341 28.40 25.91 -11.46
C LEU A 341 29.41 25.62 -12.59
N ARG A 342 29.09 26.00 -13.83
CA ARG A 342 30.03 25.91 -14.96
C ARG A 342 31.30 26.69 -14.68
N ARG A 343 31.19 27.96 -14.26
CA ARG A 343 32.34 28.81 -13.92
C ARG A 343 33.19 28.24 -12.79
N LEU A 344 32.53 27.73 -11.74
CA LEU A 344 33.20 27.05 -10.61
C LEU A 344 33.95 25.80 -11.09
N THR A 345 33.34 24.99 -11.93
CA THR A 345 33.96 23.77 -12.47
C THR A 345 35.20 24.12 -13.28
N ASP A 346 35.16 25.13 -14.14
CA ASP A 346 36.29 25.59 -14.94
C ASP A 346 37.45 26.14 -14.05
N GLN A 347 37.12 26.86 -13.02
CA GLN A 347 38.11 27.36 -12.05
C GLN A 347 38.84 26.19 -11.32
N HIS A 348 38.07 25.18 -10.91
CA HIS A 348 38.60 24.03 -10.21
C HIS A 348 39.39 23.10 -11.15
N LEU A 349 39.01 22.95 -12.41
CA LEU A 349 39.83 22.24 -13.41
C LEU A 349 41.23 22.86 -13.54
N ARG A 350 41.28 24.20 -13.66
CA ARG A 350 42.60 24.92 -13.74
C ARG A 350 43.39 24.78 -12.45
N ARG A 351 42.74 24.76 -11.29
CA ARG A 351 43.39 24.60 -9.99
C ARG A 351 43.93 23.19 -9.79
N LEU A 352 43.12 22.17 -10.09
CA LEU A 352 43.49 20.75 -9.98
C LEU A 352 44.69 20.40 -10.86
N ALA A 353 44.78 20.97 -12.07
CA ALA A 353 45.93 20.81 -12.95
C ALA A 353 47.18 21.49 -12.42
N ARG A 354 47.05 22.69 -11.85
CA ARG A 354 48.23 23.40 -11.23
C ARG A 354 48.81 22.63 -10.03
N GLU A 355 47.97 21.94 -9.32
CA GLU A 355 48.39 21.14 -8.16
C GLU A 355 48.74 19.68 -8.50
N GLY A 356 48.72 19.34 -9.80
CA GLY A 356 49.12 18.01 -10.29
C GLY A 356 48.17 16.88 -10.03
N ILE A 357 46.92 17.17 -9.63
CA ILE A 357 45.88 16.15 -9.43
C ILE A 357 45.38 15.59 -10.75
N ILE A 358 45.32 16.42 -11.79
CA ILE A 358 44.96 16.03 -13.18
C ILE A 358 46.07 16.51 -14.13
N SER A 359 46.21 15.85 -15.27
CA SER A 359 47.10 16.29 -16.33
C SER A 359 46.60 17.57 -17.00
N THR A 360 47.49 18.34 -17.61
CA THR A 360 47.15 19.51 -18.41
C THR A 360 46.30 19.14 -19.62
N GLU A 361 46.55 18.00 -20.24
CA GLU A 361 45.80 17.46 -21.36
C GLU A 361 44.33 17.16 -20.97
N LEU A 362 44.13 16.49 -19.83
CA LEU A 362 42.78 16.20 -19.32
C LEU A 362 42.05 17.51 -18.95
N ARG A 363 42.73 18.50 -18.36
CA ARG A 363 42.19 19.82 -18.08
C ARG A 363 41.68 20.47 -19.37
N ASP A 364 42.54 20.55 -20.39
CA ASP A 364 42.21 21.27 -21.62
C ASP A 364 41.06 20.59 -22.35
N ALA A 365 41.07 19.28 -22.45
CA ALA A 365 39.94 18.54 -22.99
C ALA A 365 38.67 18.74 -22.17
N ALA A 366 38.73 18.74 -20.83
CA ALA A 366 37.57 18.96 -19.99
C ALA A 366 36.99 20.38 -20.08
N LEU A 367 37.81 21.39 -20.32
CA LEU A 367 37.36 22.78 -20.51
C LEU A 367 36.56 22.98 -21.78
N THR A 368 36.72 22.14 -22.81
CA THR A 368 35.98 22.20 -24.06
C THR A 368 34.62 21.48 -23.99
N VAL A 369 34.35 20.66 -22.96
CA VAL A 369 33.12 19.90 -22.83
C VAL A 369 32.00 20.81 -22.36
N ASP A 370 30.89 20.85 -23.09
CA ASP A 370 29.64 21.44 -22.62
C ASP A 370 28.72 20.34 -22.07
N LEU A 371 28.30 20.45 -20.82
CA LEU A 371 27.42 19.49 -20.13
C LEU A 371 26.01 20.03 -20.04
N THR A 372 25.06 19.20 -20.41
CA THR A 372 23.62 19.48 -20.25
C THR A 372 23.07 18.62 -19.12
N LEU A 373 22.49 19.27 -18.10
CA LEU A 373 21.76 18.62 -17.02
C LEU A 373 20.35 18.27 -17.49
N ARG A 374 19.90 17.07 -17.16
CA ARG A 374 18.53 16.61 -17.46
C ARG A 374 17.51 17.34 -16.56
N SER A 375 16.29 17.48 -17.06
CA SER A 375 15.15 18.01 -16.30
C SER A 375 14.30 16.90 -15.68
N ARG A 376 14.47 15.65 -16.15
CA ARG A 376 13.78 14.45 -15.69
C ARG A 376 14.75 13.27 -15.67
N ALA A 377 14.61 12.41 -14.67
CA ALA A 377 15.38 11.17 -14.58
C ALA A 377 15.15 10.26 -15.80
N PRO A 378 16.15 9.46 -16.20
CA PRO A 378 15.96 8.43 -17.22
C PRO A 378 14.86 7.45 -16.81
N ASP A 379 14.05 7.02 -17.78
CA ASP A 379 13.10 5.95 -17.53
C ASP A 379 13.86 4.65 -17.21
N VAL A 380 13.46 4.00 -16.12
CA VAL A 380 13.98 2.67 -15.75
C VAL A 380 13.05 1.63 -16.38
N PRO A 381 13.59 0.52 -16.95
CA PRO A 381 12.77 -0.58 -17.40
C PRO A 381 11.81 -1.01 -16.29
N ARG A 382 10.51 -0.96 -16.56
CA ARG A 382 9.50 -1.33 -15.56
C ARG A 382 9.25 -2.84 -15.66
N VAL A 383 9.33 -3.51 -14.52
CA VAL A 383 8.72 -4.84 -14.38
C VAL A 383 7.20 -4.66 -14.51
N ALA A 384 6.56 -5.49 -15.32
CA ALA A 384 5.12 -5.40 -15.53
C ALA A 384 4.36 -5.51 -14.19
N PHE A 385 3.26 -4.77 -14.06
CA PHE A 385 2.45 -4.84 -12.83
C PHE A 385 1.87 -6.24 -12.62
N SER A 386 1.54 -6.95 -13.71
CA SER A 386 1.05 -8.33 -13.66
C SER A 386 2.02 -9.30 -12.98
N GLU A 387 3.35 -9.06 -13.07
CA GLU A 387 4.38 -9.91 -12.46
C GLU A 387 4.57 -9.65 -10.95
N ARG A 388 4.11 -8.52 -10.45
CA ARG A 388 4.33 -8.10 -9.05
C ARG A 388 3.06 -7.81 -8.25
N LYS A 389 1.89 -8.26 -8.72
CA LYS A 389 0.58 -8.04 -8.06
C LYS A 389 0.58 -8.39 -6.57
N GLY A 390 1.13 -9.55 -6.21
CA GLY A 390 1.24 -9.95 -4.81
C GLY A 390 2.11 -9.00 -3.98
N ALA A 391 3.26 -8.59 -4.52
CA ALA A 391 4.15 -7.62 -3.85
C ALA A 391 3.50 -6.24 -3.73
N ASP A 392 2.80 -5.76 -4.75
CA ASP A 392 2.11 -4.47 -4.71
C ASP A 392 0.92 -4.48 -3.73
N ALA A 393 0.20 -5.60 -3.61
CA ALA A 393 -0.84 -5.76 -2.58
C ALA A 393 -0.24 -5.71 -1.16
N VAL A 394 0.93 -6.34 -0.94
CA VAL A 394 1.67 -6.24 0.32
C VAL A 394 2.12 -4.80 0.59
N ARG A 395 2.66 -4.09 -0.40
CA ARG A 395 3.09 -2.69 -0.25
C ARG A 395 1.92 -1.78 0.12
N ALA A 396 0.75 -1.99 -0.46
CA ALA A 396 -0.48 -1.27 -0.10
C ALA A 396 -0.90 -1.56 1.36
N GLU A 397 -0.81 -2.82 1.79
CA GLU A 397 -1.08 -3.19 3.19
C GLU A 397 -0.05 -2.56 4.14
N LEU A 398 1.23 -2.53 3.77
CA LEU A 398 2.30 -1.95 4.57
C LEU A 398 2.12 -0.43 4.82
N LEU A 399 1.57 0.33 3.88
CA LEU A 399 1.22 1.74 4.13
C LEU A 399 0.29 1.87 5.33
N ARG A 400 -0.73 1.03 5.40
CA ARG A 400 -1.70 1.03 6.50
C ARG A 400 -1.09 0.49 7.81
N VAL A 401 -0.28 -0.57 7.72
CA VAL A 401 0.35 -1.20 8.91
C VAL A 401 1.40 -0.29 9.53
N THR A 402 2.17 0.43 8.73
CA THR A 402 3.26 1.29 9.21
C THR A 402 2.84 2.76 9.41
N GLY A 403 1.66 3.15 8.92
CA GLY A 403 1.22 4.55 8.94
C GLY A 403 2.04 5.47 8.02
N VAL A 404 2.86 4.91 7.13
CA VAL A 404 3.64 5.67 6.15
C VAL A 404 2.72 6.15 5.03
N ALA A 405 2.77 7.45 4.70
CA ALA A 405 1.79 8.07 3.82
C ALA A 405 1.96 7.72 2.33
N THR A 406 3.17 7.42 1.87
CA THR A 406 3.47 7.24 0.44
C THR A 406 4.33 6.01 0.18
N LEU A 407 4.17 5.40 -1.00
CA LEU A 407 5.05 4.33 -1.47
C LEU A 407 6.50 4.81 -1.62
N TYR A 408 6.71 6.10 -1.93
CA TYR A 408 8.04 6.70 -2.03
C TYR A 408 8.81 6.64 -0.70
N ASP A 409 8.14 6.91 0.41
CA ASP A 409 8.72 6.82 1.75
C ASP A 409 8.88 5.36 2.18
N LEU A 410 7.87 4.52 1.90
CA LEU A 410 7.88 3.10 2.25
C LEU A 410 9.02 2.35 1.53
N ASP A 411 9.24 2.60 0.24
CA ASP A 411 10.28 1.93 -0.54
C ASP A 411 11.71 2.25 -0.05
N ARG A 412 11.88 3.36 0.69
CA ARG A 412 13.15 3.78 1.30
C ARG A 412 13.33 3.32 2.74
N PHE A 413 12.26 2.86 3.36
CA PHE A 413 12.27 2.40 4.75
C PHE A 413 13.19 1.18 4.92
N ASP A 414 14.10 1.22 5.89
CA ASP A 414 14.96 0.06 6.21
C ASP A 414 14.11 -1.04 6.86
N LEU A 415 13.40 -1.78 6.04
CA LEU A 415 12.39 -2.75 6.43
C LEU A 415 12.48 -4.03 5.60
N THR A 416 12.64 -5.16 6.26
CA THR A 416 12.45 -6.49 5.67
C THR A 416 11.12 -7.06 6.15
N VAL A 417 10.30 -7.51 5.21
CA VAL A 417 8.96 -8.03 5.46
C VAL A 417 8.91 -9.49 5.05
N ARG A 418 8.48 -10.38 5.95
CA ARG A 418 8.12 -11.75 5.60
C ARG A 418 6.63 -11.83 5.35
N THR A 419 6.26 -12.37 4.21
CA THR A 419 4.86 -12.52 3.80
C THR A 419 4.42 -13.99 3.90
N THR A 420 3.12 -14.19 3.74
CA THR A 420 2.50 -15.49 3.63
C THR A 420 2.44 -15.99 2.17
N LEU A 421 2.80 -15.16 1.20
CA LEU A 421 2.80 -15.49 -0.21
C LEU A 421 3.83 -16.58 -0.55
N ASP A 422 3.56 -17.33 -1.60
CA ASP A 422 4.48 -18.33 -2.15
C ASP A 422 4.94 -17.85 -3.53
N LEU A 423 6.21 -17.47 -3.65
CA LEU A 423 6.77 -16.90 -4.88
C LEU A 423 6.65 -17.86 -6.06
N ARG A 424 6.97 -19.15 -5.84
CA ARG A 424 6.91 -20.14 -6.91
C ARG A 424 5.50 -20.29 -7.44
N ALA A 425 4.52 -20.44 -6.54
CA ALA A 425 3.12 -20.54 -6.95
C ALA A 425 2.62 -19.25 -7.63
N GLN A 426 3.03 -18.06 -7.13
CA GLN A 426 2.74 -16.78 -7.77
C GLN A 426 3.23 -16.74 -9.23
N GLU A 427 4.50 -17.12 -9.46
CA GLU A 427 5.12 -17.14 -10.78
C GLU A 427 4.48 -18.17 -11.71
N GLU A 428 4.22 -19.39 -11.21
CA GLU A 428 3.56 -20.42 -12.00
C GLU A 428 2.16 -20.00 -12.45
N VAL A 429 1.37 -19.37 -11.55
CA VAL A 429 0.05 -18.82 -11.89
C VAL A 429 0.16 -17.66 -12.88
N ALA A 430 1.05 -16.70 -12.65
CA ALA A 430 1.25 -15.56 -13.55
C ALA A 430 1.65 -16.04 -14.96
N ASN A 431 2.57 -17.00 -15.05
CA ASN A 431 2.98 -17.61 -16.30
C ASN A 431 1.83 -18.38 -17.00
N LEU A 432 0.97 -19.03 -16.23
CA LEU A 432 -0.23 -19.65 -16.82
C LEU A 432 -1.15 -18.59 -17.40
N LEU A 433 -1.46 -17.52 -16.65
CA LEU A 433 -2.32 -16.44 -17.15
C LEU A 433 -1.76 -15.77 -18.40
N ALA A 434 -0.44 -15.55 -18.45
CA ALA A 434 0.24 -15.03 -19.65
C ALA A 434 0.07 -15.96 -20.85
N ARG A 435 0.19 -17.28 -20.67
CA ARG A 435 -0.07 -18.26 -21.75
C ARG A 435 -1.53 -18.27 -22.21
N LEU A 436 -2.48 -18.05 -21.29
CA LEU A 436 -3.90 -18.00 -21.64
C LEU A 436 -4.25 -16.77 -22.50
N THR A 437 -3.52 -15.68 -22.32
CA THR A 437 -3.69 -14.43 -23.09
C THR A 437 -2.83 -14.34 -24.34
N ASP A 438 -2.03 -15.36 -24.63
CA ASP A 438 -1.26 -15.42 -25.87
C ASP A 438 -2.22 -15.47 -27.07
N PRO A 439 -1.99 -14.71 -28.17
CA PRO A 439 -2.80 -14.77 -29.38
C PRO A 439 -2.92 -16.17 -30.00
N ALA A 440 -1.94 -17.04 -29.75
CA ALA A 440 -1.96 -18.43 -30.21
C ALA A 440 -2.74 -19.38 -29.28
N SER A 441 -3.23 -18.89 -28.14
CA SER A 441 -3.99 -19.70 -27.17
C SER A 441 -5.27 -20.26 -27.79
N ARG A 442 -5.53 -21.53 -27.51
CA ARG A 442 -6.75 -22.26 -27.94
C ARG A 442 -7.70 -22.51 -26.78
N VAL A 443 -7.58 -21.73 -25.68
CA VAL A 443 -8.40 -21.91 -24.49
C VAL A 443 -9.84 -21.44 -24.69
N LEU A 444 -10.06 -20.53 -25.65
CA LEU A 444 -11.35 -19.98 -26.02
C LEU A 444 -11.84 -20.58 -27.36
N ASP A 445 -13.11 -20.89 -27.44
CA ASP A 445 -13.76 -21.27 -28.70
C ASP A 445 -14.02 -20.04 -29.60
N ARG A 446 -14.32 -18.90 -28.96
CA ARG A 446 -14.62 -17.62 -29.63
C ARG A 446 -14.01 -16.44 -28.87
N GLY A 447 -13.62 -15.40 -29.61
CA GLY A 447 -13.10 -14.15 -29.05
C GLY A 447 -11.58 -14.06 -29.06
N ASP A 448 -11.07 -12.90 -28.72
CA ASP A 448 -9.64 -12.58 -28.69
C ASP A 448 -9.09 -12.88 -27.27
N PRO A 449 -8.20 -13.86 -27.09
CA PRO A 449 -7.66 -14.23 -25.79
C PRO A 449 -6.91 -13.08 -25.10
N THR A 450 -6.35 -12.14 -25.85
CA THR A 450 -5.59 -11.01 -25.29
C THR A 450 -6.45 -10.01 -24.51
N ARG A 451 -7.75 -10.03 -24.70
CA ARG A 451 -8.69 -9.11 -24.02
C ARG A 451 -9.32 -9.71 -22.77
N VAL A 452 -9.12 -10.99 -22.52
CA VAL A 452 -9.71 -11.65 -21.35
C VAL A 452 -8.85 -11.32 -20.13
N ILE A 453 -9.51 -10.79 -19.12
CA ILE A 453 -8.91 -10.54 -17.82
C ILE A 453 -9.16 -11.75 -16.94
N TYR A 454 -8.08 -12.31 -16.41
CA TYR A 454 -8.08 -13.41 -15.47
C TYR A 454 -7.62 -12.94 -14.10
N ALA A 455 -8.22 -13.47 -13.05
CA ALA A 455 -7.80 -13.22 -11.67
C ALA A 455 -7.87 -14.51 -10.86
N VAL A 456 -6.86 -14.74 -10.02
CA VAL A 456 -6.71 -15.93 -9.19
C VAL A 456 -6.33 -15.53 -7.77
N VAL A 457 -7.09 -16.03 -6.80
CA VAL A 457 -6.78 -15.96 -5.37
C VAL A 457 -6.77 -17.38 -4.80
N VAL A 458 -5.71 -17.73 -4.08
CA VAL A 458 -5.62 -18.96 -3.32
C VAL A 458 -5.20 -18.63 -1.89
N ARG A 459 -5.97 -19.11 -0.93
CA ARG A 459 -5.71 -18.98 0.50
C ARG A 459 -5.56 -20.34 1.14
N GLU A 460 -4.88 -20.37 2.26
CA GLU A 460 -4.71 -21.55 3.10
C GLU A 460 -5.26 -21.27 4.49
N ARG A 461 -6.07 -22.18 4.97
CA ARG A 461 -6.48 -22.26 6.37
C ARG A 461 -5.33 -22.88 7.18
N THR A 462 -4.86 -22.17 8.20
CA THR A 462 -3.82 -22.62 9.14
C THR A 462 -4.31 -22.43 10.58
N GLN A 463 -3.56 -22.96 11.55
CA GLN A 463 -3.82 -22.70 12.96
C GLN A 463 -3.69 -21.21 13.34
N ASN A 464 -2.93 -20.44 12.55
CA ASN A 464 -2.68 -19.03 12.76
C ASN A 464 -3.63 -18.13 11.95
N GLY A 465 -4.68 -18.67 11.31
CA GLY A 465 -5.66 -17.93 10.50
C GLY A 465 -5.58 -18.24 9.01
N ASN A 466 -6.15 -17.36 8.22
CA ASN A 466 -6.27 -17.50 6.77
C ASN A 466 -5.09 -16.80 6.06
N MET A 467 -4.19 -17.56 5.46
CA MET A 467 -2.98 -17.07 4.80
C MET A 467 -3.19 -16.92 3.29
N VAL A 468 -2.84 -15.79 2.70
CA VAL A 468 -2.81 -15.64 1.24
C VAL A 468 -1.56 -16.35 0.69
N ARG A 469 -1.75 -17.31 -0.22
CA ARG A 469 -0.65 -18.00 -0.91
C ARG A 469 -0.42 -17.46 -2.30
N VAL A 470 -1.50 -17.21 -3.01
CA VAL A 470 -1.46 -16.68 -4.39
C VAL A 470 -2.48 -15.57 -4.54
N GLN A 471 -2.07 -14.49 -5.17
CA GLN A 471 -2.94 -13.37 -5.58
C GLN A 471 -2.38 -12.76 -6.85
N VAL A 472 -2.97 -13.10 -7.99
CA VAL A 472 -2.49 -12.75 -9.33
C VAL A 472 -3.66 -12.31 -10.20
N ASP A 473 -3.42 -11.34 -11.07
CA ASP A 473 -4.23 -11.03 -12.25
C ASP A 473 -3.32 -10.60 -13.42
N ASN A 474 -3.83 -10.66 -14.65
CA ASN A 474 -3.07 -10.35 -15.86
C ASN A 474 -3.18 -8.89 -16.33
N VAL A 475 -3.74 -7.99 -15.52
CA VAL A 475 -3.86 -6.57 -15.89
C VAL A 475 -2.54 -5.85 -15.61
N ASP A 476 -1.93 -5.25 -16.62
CA ASP A 476 -0.70 -4.46 -16.46
C ASP A 476 -1.00 -3.02 -15.99
N SER A 477 -1.56 -2.91 -14.79
CA SER A 477 -1.82 -1.65 -14.09
C SER A 477 -1.72 -1.84 -12.58
N PRO A 478 -1.62 -0.77 -11.77
CA PRO A 478 -1.65 -0.86 -10.30
C PRO A 478 -2.95 -1.44 -9.75
N PHE A 479 -4.04 -1.43 -10.54
CA PHE A 479 -5.34 -1.93 -10.11
C PHE A 479 -5.30 -3.43 -9.85
N ASN A 480 -5.75 -3.84 -8.66
CA ASN A 480 -5.88 -5.24 -8.26
C ASN A 480 -7.30 -5.72 -8.52
N VAL A 481 -7.48 -6.58 -9.51
CA VAL A 481 -8.80 -7.12 -9.91
C VAL A 481 -9.45 -7.88 -8.76
N ASN A 482 -8.68 -8.63 -8.00
CA ASN A 482 -9.20 -9.47 -6.92
C ASN A 482 -9.90 -8.67 -5.82
N GLU A 483 -9.39 -7.48 -5.48
CA GLU A 483 -9.87 -6.64 -4.37
C GLU A 483 -10.64 -5.39 -4.83
N GLY A 484 -10.35 -4.89 -6.04
CA GLY A 484 -10.89 -3.62 -6.53
C GLY A 484 -12.05 -3.73 -7.50
N SER A 485 -12.33 -4.93 -8.04
CA SER A 485 -13.37 -5.08 -9.06
C SER A 485 -14.79 -5.08 -8.47
N LYS A 486 -15.75 -4.66 -9.28
CA LYS A 486 -17.20 -4.75 -9.01
C LYS A 486 -17.84 -5.51 -10.17
N LEU A 487 -17.96 -6.84 -10.03
CA LEU A 487 -18.37 -7.72 -11.11
C LEU A 487 -19.60 -8.53 -10.74
N GLN A 488 -20.52 -8.71 -11.67
CA GLN A 488 -21.70 -9.56 -11.50
C GLN A 488 -21.32 -10.99 -11.89
N PHE A 489 -21.13 -11.85 -10.90
CA PHE A 489 -20.66 -13.23 -11.08
C PHE A 489 -21.80 -14.25 -11.28
N GLY A 490 -23.02 -13.79 -11.44
CA GLY A 490 -24.15 -14.71 -11.68
C GLY A 490 -24.37 -15.67 -10.51
N SER A 491 -24.43 -16.95 -10.82
CA SER A 491 -24.85 -18.02 -9.89
C SER A 491 -23.97 -18.25 -8.65
N THR A 492 -22.86 -17.53 -8.46
CA THR A 492 -22.12 -17.59 -7.18
C THR A 492 -22.92 -16.96 -6.04
N ALA A 493 -23.78 -15.98 -6.32
CA ALA A 493 -24.68 -15.36 -5.33
C ALA A 493 -25.61 -16.38 -4.65
N LYS A 494 -25.88 -17.53 -5.32
CA LYS A 494 -26.65 -18.63 -4.72
C LYS A 494 -26.03 -19.18 -3.43
N LEU A 495 -24.71 -19.03 -3.22
CA LEU A 495 -24.09 -19.38 -1.94
C LEU A 495 -24.62 -18.52 -0.80
N ARG A 496 -24.56 -17.18 -0.95
CA ARG A 496 -25.06 -16.26 0.08
C ARG A 496 -26.56 -16.43 0.30
N THR A 497 -27.32 -16.60 -0.77
CA THR A 497 -28.78 -16.85 -0.70
C THR A 497 -29.10 -18.15 0.05
N LEU A 498 -28.36 -19.24 -0.24
CA LEU A 498 -28.53 -20.51 0.45
C LEU A 498 -28.23 -20.40 1.94
N ILE A 499 -27.11 -19.74 2.30
CA ILE A 499 -26.73 -19.52 3.69
C ILE A 499 -27.82 -18.72 4.41
N THR A 500 -28.28 -17.60 3.84
CA THR A 500 -29.35 -16.78 4.45
C THR A 500 -30.64 -17.58 4.65
N TYR A 501 -31.01 -18.43 3.69
CA TYR A 501 -32.15 -19.33 3.84
C TYR A 501 -31.99 -20.29 5.05
N LEU A 502 -30.82 -20.90 5.15
CA LEU A 502 -30.52 -21.83 6.26
C LEU A 502 -30.42 -21.12 7.61
N GLU A 503 -29.86 -19.91 7.66
CA GLU A 503 -29.84 -19.08 8.88
C GLU A 503 -31.25 -18.76 9.37
N ILE A 504 -32.19 -18.49 8.49
CA ILE A 504 -33.61 -18.28 8.85
C ILE A 504 -34.21 -19.55 9.47
N VAL A 505 -33.95 -20.71 8.84
CA VAL A 505 -34.44 -22.01 9.38
C VAL A 505 -33.84 -22.30 10.76
N GLU A 506 -32.52 -22.04 10.94
CA GLU A 506 -31.84 -22.18 12.23
C GLU A 506 -32.42 -21.24 13.29
N GLN A 507 -32.62 -19.96 12.97
CA GLN A 507 -33.22 -18.99 13.91
C GLN A 507 -34.61 -19.40 14.35
N LEU A 508 -35.40 -19.93 13.41
CA LEU A 508 -36.73 -20.47 13.71
C LEU A 508 -36.66 -21.73 14.57
N TYR A 509 -35.71 -22.61 14.28
CA TYR A 509 -35.44 -23.80 15.11
C TYR A 509 -35.04 -23.40 16.53
N LEU A 510 -34.08 -22.53 16.73
CA LEU A 510 -33.61 -22.11 18.05
C LEU A 510 -34.70 -21.46 18.92
N ARG A 511 -35.65 -20.75 18.28
CA ARG A 511 -36.81 -20.13 18.98
C ARG A 511 -37.90 -21.12 19.34
N ASN A 512 -38.03 -22.22 18.61
CA ASN A 512 -39.20 -23.08 18.66
C ASN A 512 -38.93 -24.55 19.03
N ALA A 513 -37.65 -24.97 19.06
CA ALA A 513 -37.27 -26.32 19.45
C ALA A 513 -37.73 -26.63 20.87
N GLY A 514 -38.35 -27.82 21.05
CA GLY A 514 -38.89 -28.27 22.35
C GLY A 514 -40.28 -27.73 22.71
N ARG A 515 -40.85 -26.82 21.91
CA ARG A 515 -42.25 -26.38 22.12
C ARG A 515 -43.26 -27.50 21.75
N PRO A 516 -44.40 -27.62 22.49
CA PRO A 516 -45.41 -28.62 22.16
C PRO A 516 -45.96 -28.46 20.75
N ALA A 517 -46.18 -29.55 20.06
CA ALA A 517 -46.69 -29.58 18.68
C ALA A 517 -48.02 -28.82 18.48
N VAL A 518 -48.90 -28.83 19.51
CA VAL A 518 -50.20 -28.11 19.51
C VAL A 518 -49.93 -26.60 19.44
N ASN A 519 -48.99 -26.08 20.21
CA ASN A 519 -48.66 -24.65 20.23
C ASN A 519 -48.01 -24.22 18.91
N LEU A 520 -47.11 -25.04 18.34
CA LEU A 520 -46.49 -24.78 17.06
C LEU A 520 -47.47 -24.70 15.89
N ARG A 521 -48.55 -25.51 15.96
CA ARG A 521 -49.60 -25.47 14.96
C ARG A 521 -50.58 -24.31 15.15
N ALA A 522 -50.68 -23.77 16.35
CA ALA A 522 -51.57 -22.67 16.68
C ALA A 522 -50.89 -21.29 16.48
N ASP A 523 -49.58 -21.24 16.31
CA ASP A 523 -48.84 -19.99 16.11
C ASP A 523 -49.34 -19.28 14.85
N PRO A 524 -49.61 -17.96 14.92
CA PRO A 524 -50.03 -17.20 13.75
C PRO A 524 -48.82 -17.00 12.81
N VAL A 525 -48.97 -17.46 11.58
CA VAL A 525 -47.95 -17.29 10.53
C VAL A 525 -48.53 -16.39 9.44
N GLY A 526 -47.72 -15.50 8.86
CA GLY A 526 -48.09 -14.68 7.75
C GLY A 526 -48.51 -15.53 6.55
N ALA A 527 -49.54 -15.10 5.79
CA ALA A 527 -50.12 -15.87 4.68
C ALA A 527 -49.07 -16.34 3.66
N ASP A 528 -48.01 -15.53 3.45
CA ASP A 528 -46.94 -15.79 2.48
C ASP A 528 -45.59 -16.08 3.13
N ASP A 529 -45.53 -16.27 4.46
CA ASP A 529 -44.27 -16.63 5.16
C ASP A 529 -44.07 -18.15 5.13
N TRP A 530 -43.78 -18.64 3.94
CA TRP A 530 -43.62 -20.07 3.67
C TRP A 530 -42.50 -20.74 4.43
N ILE A 531 -41.41 -20.02 4.78
CA ILE A 531 -40.28 -20.59 5.52
C ILE A 531 -40.69 -20.85 6.98
N THR A 532 -41.40 -19.91 7.62
CA THR A 532 -41.89 -20.10 8.98
C THR A 532 -42.96 -21.19 9.02
N ALA A 533 -43.94 -21.18 8.10
CA ALA A 533 -44.97 -22.18 8.03
C ALA A 533 -44.38 -23.61 7.91
N TRP A 534 -43.45 -23.80 7.00
CA TRP A 534 -42.78 -25.08 6.79
C TRP A 534 -41.97 -25.50 8.04
N THR A 535 -41.21 -24.60 8.64
CA THR A 535 -40.34 -24.90 9.79
C THR A 535 -41.17 -25.32 11.01
N LEU A 536 -42.24 -24.57 11.32
CA LEU A 536 -43.13 -24.92 12.44
C LEU A 536 -43.89 -26.24 12.20
N ALA A 537 -44.35 -26.48 10.96
CA ALA A 537 -44.99 -27.75 10.61
C ALA A 537 -44.02 -28.93 10.75
N TYR A 538 -42.78 -28.76 10.32
CA TYR A 538 -41.75 -29.79 10.42
C TYR A 538 -41.40 -30.10 11.89
N LEU A 539 -41.21 -29.06 12.73
CA LEU A 539 -40.94 -29.21 14.16
C LEU A 539 -42.13 -29.90 14.89
N ALA A 540 -43.37 -29.54 14.55
CA ALA A 540 -44.55 -30.15 15.12
C ALA A 540 -44.72 -31.63 14.71
N ALA A 541 -44.22 -32.02 13.53
CA ALA A 541 -44.25 -33.40 13.05
C ALA A 541 -43.08 -34.24 13.59
N ASN A 542 -41.95 -33.61 13.97
CA ASN A 542 -40.71 -34.24 14.40
C ASN A 542 -40.22 -33.69 15.76
N PRO A 543 -40.91 -33.98 16.86
CA PRO A 543 -40.53 -33.52 18.18
C PRO A 543 -39.11 -33.99 18.55
N GLY A 544 -38.28 -33.07 19.06
CA GLY A 544 -36.92 -33.37 19.48
C GLY A 544 -35.88 -33.56 18.34
N VAL A 545 -36.25 -33.19 17.11
CA VAL A 545 -35.32 -33.22 15.96
C VAL A 545 -34.13 -32.31 16.25
N SER A 546 -32.92 -32.76 15.86
CA SER A 546 -31.68 -31.95 15.97
C SER A 546 -31.56 -30.91 14.85
N LEU A 547 -30.70 -29.89 15.08
CA LEU A 547 -30.50 -28.80 14.12
C LEU A 547 -29.99 -29.32 12.75
N ASP A 548 -29.02 -30.21 12.74
CA ASP A 548 -28.49 -30.81 11.52
C ASP A 548 -29.58 -31.51 10.68
N ARG A 549 -30.50 -32.21 11.34
CA ARG A 549 -31.61 -32.89 10.67
C ARG A 549 -32.63 -31.96 10.04
N ILE A 550 -33.00 -30.84 10.69
CA ILE A 550 -33.91 -29.87 10.11
C ILE A 550 -33.27 -29.09 8.98
N LEU A 551 -31.96 -28.79 9.06
CA LEU A 551 -31.20 -28.15 7.99
C LEU A 551 -31.12 -29.09 6.75
N GLU A 552 -30.88 -30.38 6.97
CA GLU A 552 -30.91 -31.39 5.87
C GLU A 552 -32.34 -31.52 5.26
N ALA A 553 -33.39 -31.45 6.08
CA ALA A 553 -34.76 -31.42 5.60
C ALA A 553 -35.05 -30.15 4.80
N ALA A 554 -34.52 -28.98 5.23
CA ALA A 554 -34.63 -27.73 4.52
C ALA A 554 -33.95 -27.81 3.14
N MET A 555 -32.77 -28.47 3.05
CA MET A 555 -32.11 -28.73 1.77
C MET A 555 -32.90 -29.67 0.84
N SER A 556 -33.80 -30.48 1.40
CA SER A 556 -34.68 -31.40 0.65
C SER A 556 -36.02 -30.75 0.27
N ARG A 557 -36.30 -29.54 0.73
CA ARG A 557 -37.57 -28.82 0.43
C ARG A 557 -37.68 -28.59 -1.08
N PRO A 558 -38.89 -28.95 -1.69
CA PRO A 558 -39.09 -28.83 -3.12
C PRO A 558 -39.41 -27.38 -3.54
N TYR A 559 -38.87 -26.96 -4.68
CA TYR A 559 -39.20 -25.70 -5.37
C TYR A 559 -39.42 -25.95 -6.86
N SER A 560 -40.41 -25.32 -7.44
CA SER A 560 -40.70 -25.38 -8.89
C SER A 560 -39.61 -24.64 -9.67
N ALA A 561 -39.20 -25.19 -10.79
CA ALA A 561 -38.34 -24.54 -11.76
C ALA A 561 -39.13 -23.95 -12.96
N SER A 562 -40.45 -23.97 -12.91
CA SER A 562 -41.32 -23.50 -14.00
C SER A 562 -41.27 -21.98 -14.19
N PRO A 563 -41.12 -21.46 -15.43
CA PRO A 563 -41.23 -20.04 -15.75
C PRO A 563 -42.68 -19.51 -15.73
N ASN A 564 -43.67 -20.37 -15.63
CA ASN A 564 -45.09 -20.02 -15.82
C ASN A 564 -45.74 -19.33 -14.60
N ASP A 565 -45.05 -19.31 -13.43
CA ASP A 565 -45.48 -18.53 -12.29
C ASP A 565 -45.10 -17.06 -12.47
N SER A 566 -46.08 -16.14 -12.38
CA SER A 566 -45.82 -14.70 -12.36
C SER A 566 -45.07 -14.29 -11.09
N LEU A 567 -43.76 -14.31 -11.15
CA LEU A 567 -42.87 -13.76 -10.11
C LEU A 567 -42.86 -12.23 -10.26
N THR A 568 -43.87 -11.56 -9.71
CA THR A 568 -43.96 -10.10 -9.69
C THR A 568 -43.18 -9.58 -8.49
N GLY A 569 -41.91 -9.29 -8.64
CA GLY A 569 -41.15 -8.42 -7.75
C GLY A 569 -40.71 -7.23 -8.58
N GLY A 570 -41.22 -6.04 -8.28
CA GLY A 570 -40.81 -4.68 -8.69
C GLY A 570 -40.27 -4.42 -10.10
N ASP A 571 -39.63 -5.39 -10.73
CA ASP A 571 -39.04 -5.34 -12.06
C ASP A 571 -39.82 -6.22 -13.05
N SER A 572 -40.14 -5.69 -14.22
CA SER A 572 -40.80 -6.38 -15.34
C SER A 572 -39.91 -7.47 -16.01
N HIS A 573 -38.96 -8.04 -15.30
CA HIS A 573 -38.06 -9.08 -15.82
C HIS A 573 -38.71 -10.47 -15.70
N MET A 574 -38.90 -11.13 -16.85
CA MET A 574 -39.22 -12.55 -16.86
C MET A 574 -37.93 -13.33 -16.58
N PHE A 575 -37.85 -13.94 -15.41
CA PHE A 575 -36.74 -14.84 -15.06
C PHE A 575 -36.84 -16.17 -15.82
N ARG A 576 -35.66 -16.71 -16.23
CA ARG A 576 -35.58 -17.98 -16.97
C ARG A 576 -34.45 -18.82 -16.41
N ASN A 577 -34.60 -20.14 -16.55
CA ASN A 577 -33.47 -21.05 -16.36
C ASN A 577 -32.51 -20.94 -17.53
N VAL A 578 -31.26 -21.33 -17.33
CA VAL A 578 -30.24 -21.39 -18.39
C VAL A 578 -30.49 -22.57 -19.31
N ASP A 579 -30.89 -23.70 -18.71
CA ASP A 579 -31.33 -24.92 -19.42
C ASP A 579 -32.84 -25.03 -19.30
N THR A 580 -33.52 -25.00 -20.45
CA THR A 580 -34.98 -25.10 -20.54
C THR A 580 -35.50 -26.51 -20.19
N THR A 581 -34.62 -27.53 -20.17
CA THR A 581 -35.02 -28.88 -19.72
C THR A 581 -35.34 -28.94 -18.23
N ASP A 582 -34.98 -27.87 -17.50
CA ASP A 582 -35.35 -27.72 -16.08
C ASP A 582 -36.74 -27.15 -15.85
N ASP A 583 -37.34 -26.53 -16.87
CA ASP A 583 -38.54 -25.70 -16.71
C ASP A 583 -39.78 -26.46 -16.20
N ASP A 584 -39.89 -27.77 -16.48
CA ASP A 584 -41.05 -28.60 -16.06
C ASP A 584 -40.76 -29.40 -14.76
N GLN A 585 -39.64 -29.09 -14.08
CA GLN A 585 -39.18 -29.86 -12.89
C GLN A 585 -39.54 -29.16 -11.57
N THR A 586 -39.76 -30.00 -10.56
CA THR A 586 -39.72 -29.59 -9.16
C THR A 586 -38.43 -30.15 -8.57
N LEU A 587 -37.54 -29.27 -8.06
CA LEU A 587 -36.21 -29.63 -7.58
C LEU A 587 -36.10 -29.36 -6.08
N SER A 588 -35.35 -30.21 -5.38
CA SER A 588 -34.94 -29.90 -4.01
C SER A 588 -34.01 -28.66 -4.01
N VAL A 589 -33.94 -27.93 -2.89
CA VAL A 589 -32.97 -26.83 -2.71
C VAL A 589 -31.56 -27.31 -3.03
N ARG A 590 -31.22 -28.52 -2.59
CA ARG A 590 -29.90 -29.15 -2.85
C ARG A 590 -29.68 -29.36 -4.36
N ASP A 591 -30.62 -29.97 -5.07
CA ASP A 591 -30.45 -30.25 -6.50
C ASP A 591 -30.47 -28.97 -7.33
N ALA A 592 -31.27 -27.98 -6.96
CA ALA A 592 -31.27 -26.66 -7.57
C ALA A 592 -29.90 -25.95 -7.36
N PHE A 593 -29.27 -26.09 -6.20
CA PHE A 593 -27.95 -25.55 -5.94
C PHE A 593 -26.84 -26.26 -6.75
N VAL A 594 -26.87 -27.61 -6.74
CA VAL A 594 -25.89 -28.48 -7.42
C VAL A 594 -25.95 -28.28 -8.94
N ARG A 595 -27.14 -28.22 -9.51
CA ARG A 595 -27.40 -28.00 -10.95
C ARG A 595 -27.38 -26.52 -11.31
N SER A 596 -27.34 -25.64 -10.30
CA SER A 596 -27.33 -24.17 -10.48
C SER A 596 -28.55 -23.60 -11.19
N VAL A 597 -29.74 -24.19 -10.99
CA VAL A 597 -31.01 -23.78 -11.60
C VAL A 597 -31.46 -22.44 -11.02
N ASN A 598 -31.98 -21.52 -11.86
CA ASN A 598 -32.25 -20.14 -11.46
C ASN A 598 -33.59 -19.97 -10.71
N LEU A 599 -34.67 -20.47 -11.28
CA LEU A 599 -36.03 -20.18 -10.80
C LEU A 599 -36.30 -20.66 -9.38
N PRO A 600 -35.80 -21.83 -8.93
CA PRO A 600 -35.86 -22.19 -7.51
C PRO A 600 -35.23 -21.17 -6.60
N PHE A 601 -34.03 -20.61 -6.96
CA PHE A 601 -33.35 -19.61 -6.15
C PHE A 601 -34.04 -18.24 -6.15
N ILE A 602 -34.69 -17.86 -7.25
CA ILE A 602 -35.56 -16.68 -7.28
C ILE A 602 -36.73 -16.85 -6.29
N ARG A 603 -37.33 -18.07 -6.22
CA ARG A 603 -38.42 -18.38 -5.28
C ARG A 603 -37.93 -18.42 -3.83
N ILE A 604 -36.72 -18.97 -3.59
CA ILE A 604 -36.09 -18.94 -2.25
C ILE A 604 -35.87 -17.49 -1.81
N MET A 605 -35.36 -16.61 -2.69
CA MET A 605 -35.16 -15.19 -2.35
C MET A 605 -36.50 -14.51 -2.08
N ARG A 606 -37.53 -14.78 -2.86
CA ARG A 606 -38.93 -14.31 -2.58
C ARG A 606 -39.37 -14.74 -1.19
N ASP A 607 -39.18 -15.99 -0.82
CA ASP A 607 -39.57 -16.53 0.47
C ASP A 607 -38.74 -15.88 1.61
N ILE A 608 -37.44 -15.60 1.40
CA ILE A 608 -36.57 -14.86 2.33
C ILE A 608 -37.07 -13.43 2.52
N VAL A 609 -37.37 -12.71 1.44
CA VAL A 609 -37.90 -11.34 1.49
C VAL A 609 -39.22 -11.33 2.26
N ARG A 610 -40.17 -12.26 1.95
CA ARG A 610 -41.43 -12.38 2.69
C ARG A 610 -41.24 -12.67 4.18
N TYR A 611 -40.30 -13.56 4.52
CA TYR A 611 -39.95 -13.81 5.91
C TYR A 611 -39.57 -12.53 6.65
N TYR A 612 -38.71 -11.68 6.07
CA TYR A 612 -38.28 -10.42 6.69
C TYR A 612 -39.43 -9.40 6.70
N MET A 613 -40.21 -9.28 5.63
CA MET A 613 -41.38 -8.37 5.57
C MET A 613 -42.33 -8.55 6.75
N TYR A 614 -42.62 -9.80 7.14
CA TYR A 614 -43.50 -10.07 8.28
C TYR A 614 -42.88 -9.79 9.65
N ARG A 615 -41.57 -9.49 9.73
CA ARG A 615 -40.85 -9.23 10.99
C ARG A 615 -40.43 -7.79 11.17
N LEU A 616 -40.66 -6.97 10.20
CA LEU A 616 -40.40 -5.54 10.32
C LEU A 616 -41.40 -4.89 11.29
N PRO A 617 -40.97 -3.96 12.16
CA PRO A 617 -41.89 -3.24 13.04
C PRO A 617 -42.99 -2.55 12.26
N GLY A 618 -44.26 -2.83 12.60
CA GLY A 618 -45.42 -2.27 11.93
C GLY A 618 -45.82 -2.93 10.61
N SER A 619 -45.07 -3.91 10.10
CA SER A 619 -45.31 -4.56 8.80
C SER A 619 -46.65 -5.28 8.71
N VAL A 620 -47.12 -5.92 9.82
CA VAL A 620 -48.41 -6.59 9.89
C VAL A 620 -49.56 -5.58 9.70
N TYR A 621 -49.38 -4.34 10.15
CA TYR A 621 -50.37 -3.25 10.02
C TYR A 621 -50.40 -2.74 8.58
N LEU A 622 -49.21 -2.58 7.93
CA LEU A 622 -49.06 -2.15 6.54
C LEU A 622 -49.59 -3.21 5.56
N LEU A 623 -49.31 -4.49 5.84
CA LEU A 623 -49.78 -5.61 5.01
C LEU A 623 -51.32 -5.87 5.10
N ARG A 624 -52.01 -5.34 6.14
CA ARG A 624 -53.45 -5.44 6.32
C ARG A 624 -54.23 -4.24 5.74
N GLY A 625 -53.61 -3.33 5.00
CA GLY A 625 -54.30 -2.30 4.20
C GLY A 625 -54.73 -1.05 4.97
N HIS A 626 -54.03 -0.63 6.04
CA HIS A 626 -54.29 0.65 6.70
C HIS A 626 -53.28 1.75 6.32
N PRO A 627 -53.76 2.98 5.95
CA PRO A 627 -52.98 3.90 5.14
C PRO A 627 -52.41 5.14 5.85
N ALA A 628 -51.60 5.81 5.14
CA ALA A 628 -51.32 7.23 4.98
C ALA A 628 -50.34 7.90 5.93
N GLU A 629 -50.36 7.75 7.26
CA GLU A 629 -49.50 8.57 8.12
C GLU A 629 -48.07 8.02 8.37
N LEU A 630 -47.90 6.69 8.26
CA LEU A 630 -46.59 6.02 8.41
C LEU A 630 -45.81 5.95 7.10
N THR A 631 -46.44 6.11 5.95
CA THR A 631 -45.82 6.06 4.62
C THR A 631 -45.04 7.32 4.31
N TRP A 632 -45.45 8.49 4.77
CA TRP A 632 -44.83 9.80 4.47
C TRP A 632 -43.42 9.91 5.05
N ASP A 633 -43.24 9.56 6.31
CA ASP A 633 -41.97 9.62 7.04
C ASP A 633 -40.93 8.59 6.51
N HIS A 634 -41.44 7.49 5.95
CA HIS A 634 -40.60 6.39 5.43
C HIS A 634 -40.19 6.63 3.97
N ASP A 635 -41.09 7.13 3.12
CA ASP A 635 -40.77 7.52 1.73
C ASP A 635 -39.72 8.65 1.71
N HIS A 636 -39.79 9.57 2.68
CA HIS A 636 -38.80 10.65 2.81
C HIS A 636 -37.41 10.13 3.23
N ARG A 637 -37.33 9.19 4.17
CA ARG A 637 -36.05 8.60 4.57
C ARG A 637 -35.38 7.80 3.45
N MET A 638 -36.17 7.02 2.71
CA MET A 638 -35.66 6.21 1.60
C MET A 638 -35.14 7.05 0.44
N ALA A 639 -35.89 8.08 0.08
CA ALA A 639 -35.47 8.95 -1.00
C ALA A 639 -34.32 9.89 -0.57
N ASP A 640 -34.14 10.15 0.72
CA ASP A 640 -32.95 10.82 1.26
C ASP A 640 -31.71 9.92 1.17
N ASP A 641 -31.84 8.62 1.45
CA ASP A 641 -30.75 7.65 1.33
C ASP A 641 -30.33 7.47 -0.15
N GLU A 642 -31.30 7.36 -1.09
CA GLU A 642 -31.02 7.37 -2.53
C GLU A 642 -30.33 8.67 -2.98
N GLY A 643 -30.78 9.79 -2.43
CA GLY A 643 -30.18 11.09 -2.67
C GLY A 643 -28.74 11.20 -2.17
N ARG A 644 -28.42 10.61 -1.01
CA ARG A 644 -27.04 10.54 -0.46
C ARG A 644 -26.15 9.70 -1.35
N GLU A 645 -26.59 8.51 -1.77
CA GLU A 645 -25.84 7.63 -2.66
C GLU A 645 -25.50 8.32 -4.00
N LEU A 646 -26.44 9.06 -4.56
CA LEU A 646 -26.20 9.87 -5.76
C LEU A 646 -25.19 11.00 -5.53
N ILE A 647 -25.25 11.67 -4.37
CA ILE A 647 -24.27 12.70 -4.00
C ILE A 647 -22.86 12.10 -3.91
N GLU A 648 -22.70 10.91 -3.32
CA GLU A 648 -21.41 10.22 -3.24
C GLU A 648 -20.84 9.89 -4.63
N GLN A 649 -21.68 9.34 -5.52
CA GLN A 649 -21.28 9.04 -6.90
C GLN A 649 -20.86 10.30 -7.66
N PHE A 650 -21.59 11.41 -7.51
CA PHE A 650 -21.26 12.67 -8.17
C PHE A 650 -20.04 13.33 -7.54
N TYR A 651 -19.85 13.24 -6.21
CA TYR A 651 -18.64 13.70 -5.55
C TYR A 651 -17.41 12.98 -6.13
N GLN A 652 -17.42 11.65 -6.21
CA GLN A 652 -16.32 10.87 -6.80
C GLN A 652 -16.05 11.28 -8.25
N LYS A 653 -17.08 11.52 -9.05
CA LYS A 653 -16.95 11.96 -10.45
C LYS A 653 -16.14 13.26 -10.61
N TYR A 654 -16.27 14.19 -9.67
CA TYR A 654 -15.62 15.51 -9.74
C TYR A 654 -14.32 15.61 -8.91
N THR A 655 -14.00 14.61 -8.07
CA THR A 655 -12.81 14.60 -7.21
C THR A 655 -11.82 13.48 -7.54
N ASP A 656 -12.15 12.56 -8.45
CA ASP A 656 -11.23 11.54 -8.95
C ASP A 656 -9.94 12.18 -9.49
N ALA A 657 -8.81 11.52 -9.23
CA ALA A 657 -7.46 11.98 -9.65
C ALA A 657 -7.33 12.31 -11.15
N ASN A 658 -8.23 11.77 -11.98
CA ASN A 658 -8.31 12.01 -13.42
C ASN A 658 -9.43 13.01 -13.83
N ALA A 659 -10.18 13.58 -12.88
CA ALA A 659 -11.34 14.41 -13.19
C ALA A 659 -10.97 15.76 -13.80
N GLY A 660 -9.87 16.35 -13.39
CA GLY A 660 -9.53 17.75 -13.74
C GLY A 660 -10.42 18.78 -13.02
N PRO A 661 -10.28 20.07 -13.31
CA PRO A 661 -11.14 21.10 -12.73
C PRO A 661 -12.62 20.84 -13.02
N VAL A 662 -13.51 21.23 -12.10
CA VAL A 662 -14.98 21.03 -12.21
C VAL A 662 -15.52 21.49 -13.55
N LEU A 663 -15.14 22.67 -14.01
CA LEU A 663 -15.62 23.26 -15.27
C LEU A 663 -15.18 22.46 -16.50
N GLU A 664 -13.99 21.87 -16.48
CA GLU A 664 -13.52 21.01 -17.57
C GLU A 664 -14.26 19.65 -17.58
N THR A 665 -14.61 19.14 -16.41
CA THR A 665 -15.41 17.92 -16.29
C THR A 665 -16.83 18.14 -16.83
N LEU A 666 -17.38 19.34 -16.71
CA LEU A 666 -18.68 19.71 -17.29
C LEU A 666 -18.70 19.65 -18.83
N ARG A 667 -17.58 19.86 -19.52
CA ARG A 667 -17.50 19.81 -21.00
C ARG A 667 -17.77 18.42 -21.59
N ARG A 668 -17.54 17.39 -20.81
CA ARG A 668 -17.60 16.00 -21.32
C ARG A 668 -19.05 15.58 -21.62
N GLY A 669 -19.32 15.26 -22.88
CA GLY A 669 -20.57 14.63 -23.32
C GLY A 669 -21.80 15.55 -23.41
N ARG A 670 -21.65 16.91 -23.37
CA ARG A 670 -22.75 17.87 -23.45
C ARG A 670 -22.73 18.68 -24.73
N SER A 671 -23.91 19.03 -25.22
CA SER A 671 -24.04 20.02 -26.30
C SER A 671 -23.63 21.40 -25.79
N VAL A 672 -23.29 22.31 -26.71
CA VAL A 672 -22.88 23.66 -26.37
C VAL A 672 -23.95 24.40 -25.54
N THR A 673 -25.23 24.22 -25.86
CA THR A 673 -26.35 24.84 -25.13
C THR A 673 -26.49 24.23 -23.72
N GLN A 674 -26.40 22.91 -23.59
CA GLN A 674 -26.42 22.24 -22.27
C GLN A 674 -25.23 22.67 -21.40
N LEU A 675 -24.08 22.83 -22.02
CA LEU A 675 -22.87 23.28 -21.34
C LEU A 675 -23.00 24.74 -20.85
N ALA A 676 -23.68 25.61 -21.64
CA ALA A 676 -23.97 26.97 -21.24
C ALA A 676 -24.86 27.03 -19.99
N TRP A 677 -25.92 26.22 -19.95
CA TRP A 677 -26.78 26.06 -18.78
C TRP A 677 -26.04 25.52 -17.56
N ALA A 678 -25.20 24.50 -17.76
CA ALA A 678 -24.39 23.92 -16.69
C ALA A 678 -23.39 24.93 -16.13
N TYR A 679 -22.65 25.63 -17.00
CA TYR A 679 -21.69 26.66 -16.62
C TYR A 679 -22.35 27.80 -15.82
N ARG A 680 -23.42 28.42 -16.36
CA ARG A 680 -24.15 29.51 -15.71
C ARG A 680 -24.78 29.13 -14.39
N SER A 681 -25.20 27.88 -14.27
CA SER A 681 -25.74 27.33 -13.01
C SER A 681 -24.66 27.08 -11.95
N VAL A 682 -23.44 26.72 -12.35
CA VAL A 682 -22.29 26.49 -11.45
C VAL A 682 -21.62 27.82 -11.07
N THR A 683 -21.56 28.74 -12.00
CA THR A 683 -20.94 30.09 -11.86
C THR A 683 -21.94 31.23 -12.11
N PRO A 684 -22.98 31.36 -11.28
CA PRO A 684 -24.05 32.35 -11.55
C PRO A 684 -23.56 33.82 -11.54
N GLU A 685 -22.43 34.09 -10.89
CA GLU A 685 -21.82 35.41 -10.78
C GLU A 685 -20.86 35.72 -11.94
N ALA A 686 -20.53 34.73 -12.79
CA ALA A 686 -19.62 34.95 -13.91
C ALA A 686 -20.21 35.93 -14.95
N GLY A 687 -19.45 36.96 -15.28
CA GLY A 687 -19.83 37.94 -16.31
C GLY A 687 -19.65 37.38 -17.73
N LEU A 688 -20.20 38.11 -18.73
CA LEU A 688 -20.09 37.74 -20.14
C LEU A 688 -18.64 37.53 -20.60
N ALA A 689 -17.67 38.29 -20.06
CA ALA A 689 -16.27 38.16 -20.43
C ALA A 689 -15.66 36.81 -19.98
N GLU A 690 -15.92 36.37 -18.74
CA GLU A 690 -15.48 35.08 -18.21
C GLU A 690 -16.16 33.90 -18.90
N PHE A 691 -17.46 34.04 -19.14
CA PHE A 691 -18.23 33.07 -19.92
C PHE A 691 -17.66 32.96 -21.33
N GLY A 692 -17.38 34.09 -22.01
CA GLY A 692 -16.81 34.12 -23.34
C GLY A 692 -15.45 33.45 -23.41
N HIS A 693 -14.58 33.65 -22.43
CA HIS A 693 -13.28 32.97 -22.36
C HIS A 693 -13.42 31.42 -22.26
N PHE A 694 -14.38 30.96 -21.47
CA PHE A 694 -14.64 29.51 -21.33
C PHE A 694 -15.18 28.89 -22.63
N PHE A 695 -15.96 29.65 -23.43
CA PHE A 695 -16.59 29.11 -24.65
C PHE A 695 -15.78 29.36 -25.94
N GLN A 696 -14.57 29.92 -25.88
CA GLN A 696 -13.69 29.95 -27.06
C GLN A 696 -13.47 28.53 -27.63
N PRO A 697 -13.45 28.36 -28.99
CA PRO A 697 -13.34 29.39 -30.05
C PRO A 697 -14.68 29.82 -30.71
N LEU A 698 -15.80 29.84 -29.99
CA LEU A 698 -17.06 30.34 -30.57
C LEU A 698 -16.98 31.85 -30.88
N SER A 699 -17.81 32.32 -31.84
CA SER A 699 -17.90 33.75 -32.17
C SER A 699 -18.57 34.54 -31.04
N ASP A 700 -18.20 35.81 -30.88
CA ASP A 700 -18.73 36.71 -29.84
C ASP A 700 -20.25 36.84 -29.87
N ALA A 701 -20.85 36.85 -31.06
CA ALA A 701 -22.31 36.91 -31.23
C ALA A 701 -22.98 35.63 -30.69
N ARG A 702 -22.37 34.45 -30.92
CA ARG A 702 -22.89 33.16 -30.39
C ARG A 702 -22.68 33.02 -28.89
N ILE A 703 -21.58 33.56 -28.37
CA ILE A 703 -21.29 33.64 -26.93
C ILE A 703 -22.35 34.49 -26.22
N ALA A 704 -22.64 35.67 -26.76
CA ALA A 704 -23.68 36.58 -26.21
C ALA A 704 -25.06 35.92 -26.22
N GLU A 705 -25.47 35.31 -27.34
CA GLU A 705 -26.72 34.57 -27.45
C GLU A 705 -26.84 33.44 -26.41
N LEU A 706 -25.78 32.65 -26.23
CA LEU A 706 -25.74 31.55 -25.24
C LEU A 706 -25.80 32.10 -23.81
N TYR A 707 -25.11 33.20 -23.53
CA TYR A 707 -25.10 33.82 -22.21
C TYR A 707 -26.50 34.33 -21.83
N ASP A 708 -27.19 35.06 -22.73
CA ASP A 708 -28.51 35.59 -22.49
C ASP A 708 -29.59 34.51 -22.40
N SER A 709 -29.46 33.41 -23.20
CA SER A 709 -30.42 32.31 -23.21
C SER A 709 -30.23 31.33 -22.07
N SER A 710 -29.14 31.39 -21.30
CA SER A 710 -28.84 30.42 -20.23
C SER A 710 -28.87 31.04 -18.83
N ASP A 711 -29.71 32.05 -18.60
CA ASP A 711 -29.84 32.68 -17.29
C ASP A 711 -30.53 31.78 -16.27
N PRO A 712 -29.84 31.40 -15.17
CA PRO A 712 -30.39 30.48 -14.17
C PRO A 712 -31.34 31.15 -13.15
N ILE A 713 -31.48 32.47 -13.18
CA ILE A 713 -32.27 33.25 -12.20
C ILE A 713 -33.75 32.84 -12.29
N GLY A 714 -34.35 32.52 -11.14
CA GLY A 714 -35.78 32.19 -11.05
C GLY A 714 -36.13 30.74 -11.40
N LEU A 715 -35.18 29.92 -11.83
CA LEU A 715 -35.41 28.50 -12.14
C LEU A 715 -35.05 27.59 -10.96
N SER A 716 -35.87 26.54 -10.74
CA SER A 716 -35.57 25.49 -9.77
C SER A 716 -34.31 24.71 -10.15
N ILE A 717 -33.70 24.02 -9.18
CA ILE A 717 -32.53 23.15 -9.45
C ILE A 717 -32.89 22.03 -10.42
N SER A 718 -34.13 21.53 -10.37
CA SER A 718 -34.66 20.55 -11.31
C SER A 718 -34.69 21.06 -12.75
N ASP A 719 -35.20 22.26 -12.96
CA ASP A 719 -35.30 22.88 -14.28
C ASP A 719 -33.91 23.14 -14.86
N ARG A 720 -33.01 23.72 -14.05
CA ARG A 720 -31.61 23.94 -14.43
C ARG A 720 -30.88 22.67 -14.77
N GLY A 721 -31.11 21.60 -14.01
CA GLY A 721 -30.56 20.27 -14.28
C GLY A 721 -31.06 19.71 -15.62
N GLY A 722 -32.36 19.80 -15.87
CA GLY A 722 -32.96 19.38 -17.15
C GLY A 722 -32.41 20.16 -18.36
N LEU A 723 -32.27 21.47 -18.26
CA LEU A 723 -31.71 22.33 -19.31
C LEU A 723 -30.19 22.06 -19.53
N ALA A 724 -29.47 21.79 -18.46
CA ALA A 724 -28.06 21.41 -18.50
C ALA A 724 -27.81 19.95 -18.96
N GLY A 725 -28.86 19.16 -19.13
CA GLY A 725 -28.77 17.75 -19.50
C GLY A 725 -28.06 16.89 -18.44
N MET A 726 -28.29 17.18 -17.16
CA MET A 726 -27.69 16.49 -16.04
C MET A 726 -28.64 16.34 -14.85
N HIS A 727 -28.33 15.39 -13.97
CA HIS A 727 -29.13 15.20 -12.77
C HIS A 727 -29.10 16.47 -11.87
N PRO A 728 -30.19 16.93 -11.26
CA PRO A 728 -30.21 18.11 -10.41
C PRO A 728 -29.19 18.05 -9.25
N LEU A 729 -29.04 16.89 -8.59
CA LEU A 729 -28.03 16.70 -7.55
C LEU A 729 -26.59 16.76 -8.11
N GLU A 730 -26.36 16.28 -9.33
CA GLU A 730 -25.05 16.40 -9.98
C GLU A 730 -24.71 17.88 -10.22
N LEU A 731 -25.67 18.67 -10.72
CA LEU A 731 -25.50 20.11 -10.92
C LEU A 731 -25.20 20.81 -9.60
N TRP A 732 -25.90 20.45 -8.54
CA TRP A 732 -25.66 21.00 -7.21
C TRP A 732 -24.26 20.64 -6.68
N VAL A 733 -23.82 19.38 -6.79
CA VAL A 733 -22.49 18.92 -6.37
C VAL A 733 -21.41 19.67 -7.15
N ALA A 734 -21.55 19.81 -8.46
CA ALA A 734 -20.61 20.58 -9.29
C ALA A 734 -20.51 22.04 -8.82
N ALA A 735 -21.63 22.70 -8.56
CA ALA A 735 -21.68 24.07 -8.06
C ALA A 735 -21.10 24.21 -6.65
N TYR A 736 -21.31 23.22 -5.80
CA TYR A 736 -20.78 23.22 -4.44
C TYR A 736 -19.25 23.04 -4.46
N LEU A 737 -18.73 22.06 -5.18
CA LEU A 737 -17.29 21.78 -5.29
C LEU A 737 -16.52 22.88 -6.02
N TYR A 738 -17.17 23.56 -6.98
CA TYR A 738 -16.58 24.74 -7.61
C TYR A 738 -16.31 25.85 -6.59
N ARG A 739 -17.24 26.11 -5.66
CA ARG A 739 -17.11 27.10 -4.59
C ARG A 739 -16.25 26.62 -3.42
N HIS A 740 -16.22 25.32 -3.18
CA HIS A 740 -15.50 24.68 -2.07
C HIS A 740 -14.58 23.55 -2.56
N PRO A 741 -13.46 23.87 -3.24
CA PRO A 741 -12.60 22.85 -3.90
C PRO A 741 -11.93 21.84 -2.96
N ARG A 742 -11.95 22.10 -1.65
CA ARG A 742 -11.34 21.23 -0.62
C ARG A 742 -12.38 20.56 0.28
N ALA A 743 -13.66 20.64 -0.04
CA ALA A 743 -14.70 20.00 0.75
C ALA A 743 -14.53 18.48 0.77
N LEU A 744 -14.66 17.89 1.94
CA LEU A 744 -14.68 16.43 2.09
C LEU A 744 -16.04 15.88 1.67
N GLN A 745 -16.11 14.59 1.33
CA GLN A 745 -17.34 13.92 0.94
C GLN A 745 -18.46 14.13 1.96
N GLN A 746 -18.15 14.01 3.25
CA GLN A 746 -19.13 14.21 4.31
C GLN A 746 -19.68 15.64 4.35
N ASP A 747 -18.84 16.65 4.11
CA ASP A 747 -19.27 18.07 4.05
C ASP A 747 -20.29 18.30 2.93
N VAL A 748 -20.08 17.63 1.77
CA VAL A 748 -20.98 17.72 0.61
C VAL A 748 -22.30 17.02 0.90
N ILE A 749 -22.28 15.84 1.54
CA ILE A 749 -23.48 15.11 1.95
C ILE A 749 -24.31 15.96 2.93
N ASP A 750 -23.68 16.52 3.96
CA ASP A 750 -24.38 17.29 4.97
C ASP A 750 -24.96 18.59 4.38
N ALA A 751 -24.19 19.31 3.57
CA ALA A 751 -24.65 20.53 2.90
C ALA A 751 -25.77 20.28 1.87
N SER A 752 -25.87 19.06 1.32
CA SER A 752 -26.88 18.73 0.31
C SER A 752 -28.27 18.46 0.89
N ALA A 753 -28.45 18.44 2.21
CA ALA A 753 -29.72 18.05 2.88
C ALA A 753 -30.94 18.86 2.36
N ALA A 754 -30.77 20.17 2.24
CA ALA A 754 -31.86 21.06 1.79
C ALA A 754 -32.28 20.81 0.34
N VAL A 755 -31.32 20.60 -0.56
CA VAL A 755 -31.64 20.35 -1.98
C VAL A 755 -32.19 18.96 -2.20
N ARG A 756 -31.75 17.97 -1.42
CA ARG A 756 -32.37 16.62 -1.44
C ARG A 756 -33.83 16.70 -1.02
N GLN A 757 -34.11 17.42 0.05
CA GLN A 757 -35.49 17.66 0.52
C GLN A 757 -36.35 18.38 -0.53
N GLU A 758 -35.83 19.43 -1.16
CA GLU A 758 -36.54 20.16 -2.24
C GLU A 758 -36.95 19.25 -3.40
N LEU A 759 -36.01 18.37 -3.84
CA LEU A 759 -36.29 17.42 -4.92
C LEU A 759 -37.30 16.35 -4.53
N LEU A 760 -37.33 15.94 -3.27
CA LEU A 760 -38.31 15.01 -2.70
C LEU A 760 -39.71 15.64 -2.70
N ASP A 761 -39.83 16.86 -2.26
CA ASP A 761 -41.08 17.60 -2.21
C ASP A 761 -41.65 17.82 -3.63
N GLN A 762 -40.79 18.13 -4.61
CA GLN A 762 -41.18 18.27 -6.02
C GLN A 762 -41.66 16.95 -6.63
N ARG A 763 -40.97 15.83 -6.35
CA ARG A 763 -41.43 14.47 -6.80
C ARG A 763 -42.76 14.12 -6.21
N SER A 764 -42.99 14.43 -4.94
CA SER A 764 -44.27 14.15 -4.25
C SER A 764 -45.40 15.00 -4.81
N ALA A 765 -45.17 16.26 -5.22
CA ALA A 765 -46.13 17.16 -5.80
C ALA A 765 -46.57 16.77 -7.25
N HIS A 766 -45.70 16.14 -8.03
CA HIS A 766 -45.95 15.76 -9.43
C HIS A 766 -46.33 14.29 -9.65
N ALA A 767 -46.32 13.48 -8.58
CA ALA A 767 -46.70 12.07 -8.67
C ALA A 767 -48.22 11.96 -8.87
N ARG A 768 -48.69 11.56 -10.08
CA ARG A 768 -50.03 11.09 -10.25
C ARG A 768 -50.34 9.97 -9.26
N PRO A 769 -51.50 9.93 -8.60
CA PRO A 769 -51.83 8.88 -7.63
C PRO A 769 -51.86 7.53 -8.35
N ALA A 770 -50.76 6.76 -8.20
CA ALA A 770 -50.84 5.33 -8.47
C ALA A 770 -51.68 4.69 -7.40
N THR A 771 -52.50 3.66 -7.78
CA THR A 771 -53.39 2.96 -6.88
C THR A 771 -52.69 2.60 -5.58
N PRO A 772 -53.28 2.87 -4.41
CA PRO A 772 -52.68 2.72 -3.07
C PRO A 772 -52.02 1.37 -2.81
N ASP A 773 -52.55 0.28 -3.36
CA ASP A 773 -52.12 -1.11 -3.12
C ASP A 773 -50.72 -1.45 -3.67
N ARG A 774 -50.24 -0.80 -4.74
CA ARG A 774 -48.90 -1.10 -5.32
C ARG A 774 -47.74 -0.44 -4.61
N ARG A 775 -47.94 0.70 -3.92
CA ARG A 775 -46.88 1.41 -3.19
C ARG A 775 -46.63 0.81 -1.81
N ILE A 776 -47.66 0.30 -1.18
CA ILE A 776 -47.59 -0.28 0.19
C ILE A 776 -46.77 -1.59 0.17
N GLY A 777 -46.80 -2.37 -0.92
CA GLY A 777 -46.00 -3.60 -1.06
C GLY A 777 -44.50 -3.36 -1.31
N SER A 778 -44.08 -2.24 -1.91
CA SER A 778 -42.67 -1.97 -2.25
C SER A 778 -41.78 -1.57 -1.07
N ILE A 779 -42.33 -0.88 -0.09
CA ILE A 779 -41.57 -0.40 1.09
C ILE A 779 -41.10 -1.55 1.98
N PRO A 780 -41.97 -2.49 2.43
CA PRO A 780 -41.52 -3.64 3.19
C PRO A 780 -40.56 -4.55 2.44
N GLU A 781 -40.66 -4.65 1.10
CA GLU A 781 -39.68 -5.41 0.29
C GLU A 781 -38.28 -4.78 0.35
N MET A 782 -38.19 -3.45 0.24
CA MET A 782 -36.91 -2.74 0.29
C MET A 782 -36.28 -2.88 1.67
N GLU A 783 -37.02 -2.73 2.76
CA GLU A 783 -36.52 -2.98 4.12
C GLU A 783 -36.07 -4.43 4.31
N ALA A 784 -36.78 -5.40 3.72
CA ALA A 784 -36.35 -6.79 3.73
C ALA A 784 -35.01 -6.98 3.02
N PHE A 785 -34.77 -6.29 1.89
CA PHE A 785 -33.46 -6.32 1.24
C PHE A 785 -32.35 -5.68 2.07
N ARG A 786 -32.63 -4.69 2.92
CA ARG A 786 -31.65 -4.16 3.89
C ARG A 786 -31.25 -5.20 4.93
N GLU A 787 -32.21 -5.98 5.44
CA GLU A 787 -31.90 -7.08 6.36
C GLU A 787 -31.08 -8.19 5.69
N ILE A 788 -31.39 -8.52 4.45
CA ILE A 788 -30.60 -9.46 3.64
C ILE A 788 -29.19 -8.90 3.42
N HIS A 789 -29.06 -7.59 3.14
CA HIS A 789 -27.77 -6.93 2.99
C HIS A 789 -26.92 -7.02 4.28
N ARG A 790 -27.50 -6.74 5.46
CA ARG A 790 -26.80 -6.90 6.75
C ARG A 790 -26.35 -8.35 6.97
N ALA A 791 -27.18 -9.33 6.61
CA ALA A 791 -26.79 -10.75 6.67
C ALA A 791 -25.61 -11.06 5.73
N TRP A 792 -25.62 -10.53 4.51
CA TRP A 792 -24.52 -10.73 3.56
C TRP A 792 -23.25 -10.00 3.96
N GLN A 793 -23.34 -8.80 4.58
CA GLN A 793 -22.15 -8.09 5.11
C GLN A 793 -21.43 -8.89 6.21
N ARG A 794 -22.18 -9.55 7.11
CA ARG A 794 -21.57 -10.47 8.09
C ARG A 794 -20.77 -11.59 7.42
N LEU A 795 -21.24 -12.03 6.25
CA LEU A 795 -20.57 -13.05 5.42
C LEU A 795 -19.51 -12.45 4.46
N GLY A 796 -19.05 -11.22 4.69
CA GLY A 796 -18.01 -10.58 3.89
C GLY A 796 -18.50 -9.98 2.58
N TYR A 797 -19.78 -9.59 2.42
CA TYR A 797 -20.22 -8.86 1.24
C TYR A 797 -19.63 -7.42 1.24
N PRO A 798 -18.99 -6.99 0.13
CA PRO A 798 -18.09 -5.83 0.17
C PRO A 798 -18.75 -4.48 -0.08
N PHE A 799 -19.97 -4.45 -0.61
CA PHE A 799 -20.61 -3.20 -1.04
C PHE A 799 -21.65 -2.72 -0.02
N GLU A 800 -21.93 -1.43 -0.04
CA GLU A 800 -22.81 -0.76 0.92
C GLU A 800 -24.29 -1.00 0.68
N SER A 801 -24.66 -1.51 -0.50
CA SER A 801 -26.04 -1.82 -0.85
C SER A 801 -26.17 -3.08 -1.70
N LEU A 802 -27.33 -3.74 -1.61
CA LEU A 802 -27.78 -4.77 -2.54
C LEU A 802 -28.80 -4.17 -3.52
N LYS A 803 -28.80 -4.65 -4.76
CA LYS A 803 -29.88 -4.33 -5.67
C LYS A 803 -31.19 -4.95 -5.14
N PRO A 804 -32.23 -4.18 -4.82
CA PRO A 804 -33.49 -4.71 -4.27
C PRO A 804 -34.32 -5.41 -5.35
N SER A 805 -33.87 -6.59 -5.73
CA SER A 805 -34.51 -7.44 -6.74
C SER A 805 -34.29 -8.91 -6.42
N TYR A 806 -35.26 -9.76 -6.70
CA TYR A 806 -35.13 -11.21 -6.56
C TYR A 806 -34.00 -11.78 -7.43
N ALA A 807 -33.62 -11.07 -8.51
CA ALA A 807 -32.45 -11.40 -9.33
C ALA A 807 -31.12 -11.37 -8.53
N THR A 808 -31.07 -10.71 -7.37
CA THR A 808 -29.92 -10.74 -6.45
C THR A 808 -29.55 -12.17 -6.04
N ALA A 809 -30.56 -13.07 -5.92
CA ALA A 809 -30.32 -14.49 -5.69
C ALA A 809 -29.45 -15.18 -6.75
N ILE A 810 -29.43 -14.66 -7.94
CA ILE A 810 -28.72 -15.22 -9.11
C ILE A 810 -27.61 -14.32 -9.62
N GLY A 811 -27.26 -13.25 -8.85
CA GLY A 811 -26.06 -12.45 -9.06
C GLY A 811 -26.24 -11.12 -9.78
N SER A 812 -27.44 -10.50 -9.74
CA SER A 812 -27.62 -9.12 -10.22
C SER A 812 -26.93 -8.07 -9.37
N SER A 813 -26.60 -8.40 -8.10
CA SER A 813 -25.71 -7.62 -7.26
C SER A 813 -24.27 -8.09 -7.48
N ALA A 814 -23.35 -7.13 -7.64
CA ALA A 814 -21.95 -7.44 -7.87
C ALA A 814 -21.27 -8.05 -6.63
N ASP A 815 -20.11 -8.67 -6.82
CA ASP A 815 -19.23 -9.17 -5.75
C ASP A 815 -17.75 -8.99 -6.18
N ARG A 816 -16.79 -9.38 -5.32
CA ARG A 816 -15.35 -9.40 -5.62
C ARG A 816 -14.81 -10.81 -5.52
N PRO A 817 -13.78 -11.17 -6.30
CA PRO A 817 -13.15 -12.50 -6.17
C PRO A 817 -12.61 -12.78 -4.78
N ASP A 818 -12.02 -11.77 -4.13
CA ASP A 818 -11.42 -11.88 -2.80
C ASP A 818 -12.48 -12.11 -1.70
N ASP A 819 -13.64 -11.43 -1.79
CA ASP A 819 -14.73 -11.54 -0.81
C ASP A 819 -15.53 -12.85 -1.00
N LEU A 820 -15.61 -13.37 -2.22
CA LEU A 820 -16.12 -14.73 -2.46
C LEU A 820 -15.17 -15.79 -1.90
N THR A 821 -13.85 -15.56 -1.97
CA THR A 821 -12.85 -16.41 -1.33
C THR A 821 -13.01 -16.38 0.18
N GLU A 822 -13.24 -15.19 0.78
CA GLU A 822 -13.49 -15.05 2.22
C GLU A 822 -14.70 -15.87 2.66
N LEU A 823 -15.81 -15.83 1.90
CA LEU A 823 -17.00 -16.61 2.18
C LEU A 823 -16.71 -18.12 2.26
N VAL A 824 -15.91 -18.66 1.34
CA VAL A 824 -15.47 -20.06 1.39
C VAL A 824 -14.60 -20.32 2.61
N GLY A 825 -13.73 -19.36 2.97
CA GLY A 825 -12.92 -19.42 4.19
C GLY A 825 -13.76 -19.53 5.46
N ILE A 826 -14.86 -18.76 5.55
CA ILE A 826 -15.85 -18.86 6.65
C ILE A 826 -16.43 -20.27 6.72
N LEU A 827 -16.81 -20.85 5.59
CA LEU A 827 -17.35 -22.21 5.53
C LEU A 827 -16.32 -23.26 5.99
N LEU A 828 -15.04 -23.13 5.58
CA LEU A 828 -13.97 -24.05 6.00
C LEU A 828 -13.58 -23.90 7.46
N ASN A 829 -13.74 -22.72 8.04
CA ASN A 829 -13.51 -22.45 9.46
C ASN A 829 -14.75 -22.69 10.32
N ASP A 830 -15.66 -23.57 9.87
CA ASP A 830 -16.88 -23.95 10.60
C ASP A 830 -17.72 -22.74 11.05
N GLY A 831 -17.82 -21.74 10.18
CA GLY A 831 -18.59 -20.52 10.41
C GLY A 831 -17.86 -19.40 11.14
N ILE A 832 -16.54 -19.53 11.34
CA ILE A 832 -15.73 -18.48 11.95
C ILE A 832 -15.05 -17.66 10.86
N ARG A 833 -15.23 -16.36 10.90
CA ARG A 833 -14.58 -15.37 10.05
C ARG A 833 -13.24 -14.98 10.68
N TYR A 834 -12.12 -15.28 10.02
CA TYR A 834 -10.80 -14.83 10.42
C TYR A 834 -10.29 -13.74 9.47
N PRO A 835 -9.62 -12.70 9.99
CA PRO A 835 -8.94 -11.72 9.14
C PRO A 835 -7.91 -12.40 8.24
N VAL A 836 -7.83 -11.97 7.00
CA VAL A 836 -6.86 -12.46 6.03
C VAL A 836 -5.48 -11.91 6.34
N GLN A 837 -4.45 -12.74 6.25
CA GLN A 837 -3.07 -12.37 6.53
C GLN A 837 -2.20 -12.48 5.28
N ARG A 838 -1.48 -11.40 4.94
CA ARG A 838 -0.43 -11.35 3.92
C ARG A 838 0.94 -11.09 4.51
N VAL A 839 0.99 -10.37 5.62
CA VAL A 839 2.24 -9.99 6.32
C VAL A 839 2.31 -10.75 7.63
N GLU A 840 3.40 -11.52 7.81
CA GLU A 840 3.66 -12.34 8.99
C GLU A 840 4.63 -11.66 9.95
N GLU A 841 5.71 -11.07 9.40
CA GLU A 841 6.80 -10.51 10.19
C GLU A 841 7.31 -9.20 9.58
N LEU A 842 7.62 -8.25 10.45
CA LEU A 842 8.23 -6.96 10.13
C LEU A 842 9.57 -6.87 10.86
N HIS A 843 10.67 -6.71 10.12
CA HIS A 843 12.01 -6.56 10.66
C HIS A 843 12.57 -5.20 10.27
N PHE A 844 12.45 -4.25 11.18
CA PHE A 844 12.91 -2.88 10.99
C PHE A 844 14.38 -2.73 11.37
N ALA A 845 15.12 -1.95 10.60
CA ALA A 845 16.45 -1.43 10.92
C ALA A 845 17.46 -2.51 11.35
N ALA A 846 17.44 -3.69 10.71
CA ALA A 846 18.29 -4.82 11.04
C ALA A 846 19.77 -4.42 11.13
N GLY A 847 20.49 -4.84 12.18
CA GLY A 847 21.91 -4.51 12.40
C GLY A 847 22.18 -3.06 12.79
N THR A 848 21.19 -2.31 13.28
CA THR A 848 21.31 -0.96 13.81
C THR A 848 20.89 -0.89 15.28
N PRO A 849 21.18 0.20 16.00
CA PRO A 849 20.69 0.41 17.38
C PRO A 849 19.16 0.52 17.49
N TYR A 850 18.45 0.54 16.38
CA TYR A 850 16.99 0.65 16.29
C TYR A 850 16.32 -0.66 15.88
N GLU A 851 17.09 -1.73 15.73
CA GLU A 851 16.59 -3.01 15.24
C GLU A 851 15.41 -3.48 16.07
N THR A 852 14.30 -3.73 15.38
CA THR A 852 13.04 -4.17 16.01
C THR A 852 12.38 -5.21 15.11
N LEU A 853 12.04 -6.35 15.72
CA LEU A 853 11.35 -7.45 15.08
C LEU A 853 9.94 -7.55 15.64
N LEU A 854 8.94 -7.52 14.75
CA LEU A 854 7.54 -7.72 15.11
C LEU A 854 6.98 -8.92 14.38
N ARG A 855 6.11 -9.67 15.07
CA ARG A 855 5.29 -10.71 14.46
C ARG A 855 3.83 -10.44 14.66
N ARG A 856 3.05 -10.83 13.67
CA ARG A 856 1.60 -10.76 13.76
C ARG A 856 1.11 -11.75 14.82
N SER A 857 0.23 -11.29 15.70
CA SER A 857 -0.47 -12.18 16.64
C SER A 857 -1.46 -13.05 15.89
N PRO A 858 -1.73 -14.28 16.34
CA PRO A 858 -2.84 -15.07 15.80
C PRO A 858 -4.13 -14.24 15.88
N PRO A 859 -4.90 -14.15 14.79
CA PRO A 859 -6.11 -13.34 14.76
C PRO A 859 -7.21 -13.98 15.62
N HIS A 860 -8.02 -13.16 16.26
CA HIS A 860 -9.27 -13.62 16.83
C HIS A 860 -10.30 -13.80 15.71
N GLY A 861 -10.92 -14.98 15.67
CA GLY A 861 -12.03 -15.27 14.76
C GLY A 861 -13.36 -14.82 15.34
N GLU A 862 -14.22 -14.28 14.51
CA GLU A 862 -15.60 -13.93 14.81
C GLU A 862 -16.54 -15.04 14.30
N ARG A 863 -17.39 -15.60 15.15
CA ARG A 863 -18.42 -16.56 14.70
C ARG A 863 -19.56 -15.79 14.03
N VAL A 864 -19.65 -15.97 12.72
CA VAL A 864 -20.67 -15.32 11.87
C VAL A 864 -21.70 -16.30 11.36
N LEU A 865 -21.47 -17.62 11.49
CA LEU A 865 -22.32 -18.69 11.01
C LEU A 865 -22.18 -19.91 11.93
N SER A 866 -23.22 -20.73 12.05
CA SER A 866 -23.11 -22.02 12.78
C SER A 866 -22.28 -23.02 12.00
N SER A 867 -21.66 -23.97 12.76
CA SER A 867 -20.89 -25.07 12.18
C SER A 867 -21.77 -26.00 11.34
N GLU A 868 -23.00 -26.17 11.74
CA GLU A 868 -24.00 -27.03 11.10
C GLU A 868 -24.35 -26.52 9.71
N ILE A 869 -24.65 -25.21 9.58
CA ILE A 869 -24.89 -24.59 8.26
C ILE A 869 -23.64 -24.69 7.39
N ALA A 870 -22.46 -24.38 7.95
CA ALA A 870 -21.19 -24.49 7.22
C ALA A 870 -20.98 -25.91 6.67
N ALA A 871 -21.25 -26.95 7.46
CA ALA A 871 -21.12 -28.35 7.06
C ALA A 871 -22.11 -28.74 5.92
N VAL A 872 -23.38 -28.33 6.04
CA VAL A 872 -24.42 -28.56 5.02
C VAL A 872 -24.04 -27.90 3.69
N VAL A 873 -23.55 -26.65 3.72
CA VAL A 873 -23.16 -25.91 2.51
C VAL A 873 -21.91 -26.52 1.88
N ARG A 874 -20.88 -26.90 2.67
CA ARG A 874 -19.70 -27.62 2.15
C ARG A 874 -20.10 -28.91 1.46
N THR A 875 -21.01 -29.69 2.06
CA THR A 875 -21.55 -30.93 1.46
C THR A 875 -22.22 -30.65 0.11
N ALA A 876 -23.00 -29.57 0.02
CA ALA A 876 -23.63 -29.18 -1.23
C ALA A 876 -22.60 -28.72 -2.29
N MET A 877 -21.52 -28.02 -1.91
CA MET A 877 -20.43 -27.66 -2.82
C MET A 877 -19.67 -28.87 -3.34
N VAL A 878 -19.43 -29.89 -2.51
CA VAL A 878 -18.84 -31.19 -2.94
C VAL A 878 -19.75 -31.90 -3.93
N ALA A 879 -21.07 -31.93 -3.67
CA ALA A 879 -22.03 -32.47 -4.62
C ALA A 879 -22.02 -31.73 -5.97
N GLY A 880 -21.73 -30.42 -5.98
CA GLY A 880 -21.51 -29.62 -7.19
C GLY A 880 -20.36 -30.15 -8.06
N VAL A 881 -19.30 -30.67 -7.45
CA VAL A 881 -18.15 -31.28 -8.14
C VAL A 881 -18.43 -32.72 -8.55
N THR A 882 -19.13 -33.48 -7.72
CA THR A 882 -19.36 -34.92 -8.01
C THR A 882 -20.45 -35.16 -9.06
N ARG A 883 -21.53 -34.36 -9.06
CA ARG A 883 -22.71 -34.55 -9.92
C ARG A 883 -23.32 -33.28 -10.49
N GLY A 884 -22.68 -32.11 -10.26
CA GLY A 884 -23.23 -30.81 -10.68
C GLY A 884 -22.43 -30.10 -11.76
N THR A 885 -22.56 -28.76 -11.80
CA THR A 885 -21.94 -27.88 -12.82
C THR A 885 -20.43 -27.79 -12.72
N ALA A 886 -19.84 -28.17 -11.58
CA ALA A 886 -18.39 -28.11 -11.35
C ALA A 886 -17.68 -29.47 -11.59
N ARG A 887 -18.29 -30.43 -12.28
CA ARG A 887 -17.75 -31.79 -12.50
C ARG A 887 -16.35 -31.81 -13.13
N ARG A 888 -15.99 -30.79 -13.92
CA ARG A 888 -14.65 -30.65 -14.50
C ARG A 888 -13.54 -30.49 -13.46
N ALA A 889 -13.86 -30.06 -12.24
CA ALA A 889 -12.90 -29.96 -11.14
C ALA A 889 -12.60 -31.31 -10.47
N PHE A 890 -13.40 -32.36 -10.72
CA PHE A 890 -13.14 -33.69 -10.15
C PHE A 890 -11.76 -34.21 -10.60
N GLY A 891 -10.91 -34.59 -9.63
CA GLY A 891 -9.57 -35.08 -9.88
C GLY A 891 -8.60 -34.02 -10.42
N ALA A 892 -8.94 -32.71 -10.33
CA ALA A 892 -8.06 -31.62 -10.74
C ALA A 892 -6.81 -31.52 -9.84
N VAL A 893 -6.89 -31.99 -8.61
CA VAL A 893 -5.79 -32.01 -7.63
C VAL A 893 -5.71 -33.43 -7.04
N ARG A 894 -4.48 -33.95 -6.91
CA ARG A 894 -4.21 -35.30 -6.39
C ARG A 894 -3.36 -35.24 -5.13
N ALA A 895 -3.60 -36.17 -4.22
CA ALA A 895 -2.73 -36.41 -3.08
C ALA A 895 -1.42 -37.10 -3.49
N ALA A 896 -0.45 -37.16 -2.60
CA ALA A 896 0.85 -37.80 -2.86
C ALA A 896 0.75 -39.27 -3.27
N ASP A 897 -0.32 -39.96 -2.88
CA ASP A 897 -0.61 -41.34 -3.28
C ASP A 897 -1.31 -41.48 -4.64
N GLY A 898 -1.55 -40.34 -5.33
CA GLY A 898 -2.23 -40.28 -6.61
C GLY A 898 -3.77 -40.28 -6.51
N SER A 899 -4.36 -40.38 -5.31
CA SER A 899 -5.81 -40.31 -5.12
C SER A 899 -6.34 -38.92 -5.34
N PRO A 900 -7.57 -38.76 -5.88
CA PRO A 900 -8.15 -37.42 -6.03
C PRO A 900 -8.46 -36.81 -4.66
N VAL A 901 -8.01 -35.57 -4.45
CA VAL A 901 -8.36 -34.78 -3.26
C VAL A 901 -9.81 -34.31 -3.34
N LEU A 902 -10.50 -34.24 -2.21
CA LEU A 902 -11.85 -33.74 -2.13
C LEU A 902 -11.91 -32.28 -2.51
N ILE A 903 -12.75 -31.92 -3.49
CA ILE A 903 -12.97 -30.55 -3.93
C ILE A 903 -14.45 -30.24 -3.78
N GLY A 904 -14.78 -29.07 -3.19
CA GLY A 904 -16.09 -28.48 -3.25
C GLY A 904 -16.03 -27.19 -4.07
N ALA A 905 -17.03 -26.96 -4.91
CA ALA A 905 -17.02 -25.77 -5.76
C ALA A 905 -18.43 -25.27 -6.09
N LYS A 906 -18.51 -23.94 -6.34
CA LYS A 906 -19.69 -23.29 -6.94
C LYS A 906 -19.27 -22.45 -8.15
N THR A 907 -19.96 -22.66 -9.24
CA THR A 907 -19.75 -21.99 -10.51
C THR A 907 -20.66 -20.77 -10.67
N GLY A 908 -20.17 -19.75 -11.40
CA GLY A 908 -20.94 -18.60 -11.81
C GLY A 908 -20.61 -18.18 -13.23
N THR A 909 -21.64 -17.73 -13.96
CA THR A 909 -21.51 -17.14 -15.30
C THR A 909 -22.45 -15.94 -15.35
N GLY A 910 -21.94 -14.78 -15.74
CA GLY A 910 -22.68 -13.55 -15.98
C GLY A 910 -22.57 -13.16 -17.45
N ASP A 911 -23.71 -12.87 -18.06
CA ASP A 911 -23.84 -12.21 -19.36
C ASP A 911 -24.62 -10.92 -19.11
N ASN A 912 -23.92 -9.89 -18.70
CA ASN A 912 -24.54 -8.66 -18.21
C ASN A 912 -24.78 -7.73 -19.40
N ARG A 913 -26.05 -7.40 -19.61
CA ARG A 913 -26.50 -6.63 -20.76
C ARG A 913 -27.32 -5.43 -20.33
N PHE A 914 -27.09 -4.30 -20.98
CA PHE A 914 -28.01 -3.17 -20.91
C PHE A 914 -29.10 -3.37 -21.98
N ARG A 915 -30.34 -3.39 -21.54
CA ARG A 915 -31.49 -3.52 -22.42
C ARG A 915 -32.49 -2.40 -22.18
N MET A 916 -32.75 -1.62 -23.23
CA MET A 916 -33.77 -0.60 -23.19
C MET A 916 -34.98 -1.06 -24.01
N LYS A 917 -36.16 -0.98 -23.42
CA LYS A 917 -37.42 -1.29 -24.13
C LYS A 917 -38.06 0.03 -24.55
N GLY A 918 -38.50 0.09 -25.82
CA GLY A 918 -39.34 1.16 -26.32
C GLY A 918 -40.75 1.18 -25.68
N ARG A 919 -41.51 2.20 -25.95
CA ARG A 919 -42.91 2.33 -25.47
C ARG A 919 -43.83 1.20 -25.99
N ASP A 920 -43.43 0.57 -27.07
CA ASP A 920 -44.09 -0.60 -27.70
C ASP A 920 -43.73 -1.95 -27.05
N GLY A 921 -42.86 -1.93 -26.03
CA GLY A 921 -42.35 -3.13 -25.36
C GLY A 921 -41.26 -3.87 -26.10
N LEU A 922 -40.87 -3.43 -27.30
CA LEU A 922 -39.77 -4.00 -28.07
C LEU A 922 -38.42 -3.50 -27.54
N VAL A 923 -37.40 -4.34 -27.64
CA VAL A 923 -36.04 -3.97 -27.24
C VAL A 923 -35.49 -2.97 -28.24
N SER A 924 -35.29 -1.74 -27.83
CA SER A 924 -34.73 -0.64 -28.63
C SER A 924 -33.20 -0.59 -28.60
N GLU A 925 -32.58 -1.03 -27.50
CA GLU A 925 -31.15 -1.17 -27.35
C GLU A 925 -30.80 -2.41 -26.54
N ASP A 926 -29.89 -3.23 -27.06
CA ASP A 926 -29.35 -4.40 -26.37
C ASP A 926 -27.81 -4.39 -26.58
N ARG A 927 -27.06 -4.06 -25.53
CA ARG A 927 -25.59 -4.06 -25.58
C ARG A 927 -25.00 -4.79 -24.38
N ALA A 928 -23.90 -5.52 -24.60
CA ALA A 928 -23.17 -6.14 -23.51
C ALA A 928 -22.52 -5.07 -22.62
N ILE A 929 -22.59 -5.27 -21.32
CA ILE A 929 -21.85 -4.52 -20.30
C ILE A 929 -20.55 -5.26 -19.99
N ASP A 930 -20.66 -6.52 -19.66
CA ASP A 930 -19.54 -7.43 -19.44
C ASP A 930 -19.99 -8.89 -19.59
N ARG A 931 -19.01 -9.77 -19.77
CA ARG A 931 -19.17 -11.21 -19.64
C ARG A 931 -18.23 -11.72 -18.59
N THR A 932 -18.73 -12.46 -17.61
CA THR A 932 -17.98 -12.97 -16.46
C THR A 932 -18.15 -14.48 -16.34
N ALA A 933 -17.09 -15.15 -15.91
CA ALA A 933 -17.12 -16.55 -15.51
C ALA A 933 -16.24 -16.73 -14.29
N THR A 934 -16.75 -17.45 -13.29
CA THR A 934 -16.02 -17.64 -12.04
C THR A 934 -16.27 -19.02 -11.45
N VAL A 935 -15.33 -19.49 -10.67
CA VAL A 935 -15.46 -20.62 -9.77
C VAL A 935 -14.90 -20.26 -8.40
N VAL A 936 -15.70 -20.45 -7.37
CA VAL A 936 -15.23 -20.43 -5.99
C VAL A 936 -15.10 -21.88 -5.53
N PHE A 937 -14.00 -22.20 -4.85
CA PHE A 937 -13.67 -23.58 -4.54
C PHE A 937 -12.92 -23.74 -3.22
N PHE A 938 -12.95 -24.95 -2.67
CA PHE A 938 -12.03 -25.42 -1.65
C PHE A 938 -11.45 -26.80 -2.03
N ILE A 939 -10.27 -27.11 -1.50
CA ILE A 939 -9.50 -28.33 -1.72
C ILE A 939 -9.12 -28.92 -0.36
N GLY A 940 -9.64 -30.11 -0.08
CA GLY A 940 -9.55 -30.69 1.26
C GLY A 940 -10.19 -29.78 2.30
N ASP A 941 -9.53 -29.65 3.44
CA ASP A 941 -9.92 -28.80 4.56
C ASP A 941 -9.01 -27.56 4.73
N ARG A 942 -8.10 -27.32 3.77
CA ARG A 942 -7.01 -26.37 3.92
C ARG A 942 -6.99 -25.27 2.89
N PHE A 943 -7.04 -25.60 1.60
CA PHE A 943 -6.91 -24.61 0.53
C PHE A 943 -8.26 -24.21 -0.03
N TYR A 944 -8.38 -22.95 -0.38
CA TYR A 944 -9.59 -22.40 -0.97
C TYR A 944 -9.29 -21.16 -1.80
N GLY A 945 -10.19 -20.81 -2.72
CA GLY A 945 -9.92 -19.69 -3.60
C GLY A 945 -11.02 -19.40 -4.60
N THR A 946 -10.73 -18.43 -5.44
CA THR A 946 -11.56 -17.99 -6.55
C THR A 946 -10.73 -17.83 -7.81
N ILE A 947 -11.25 -18.34 -8.93
CA ILE A 947 -10.71 -18.09 -10.27
C ILE A 947 -11.79 -17.39 -11.07
N THR A 948 -11.44 -16.27 -11.68
CA THR A 948 -12.34 -15.43 -12.47
C THR A 948 -11.76 -15.16 -13.85
N ALA A 949 -12.62 -15.13 -14.86
CA ALA A 949 -12.35 -14.64 -16.20
C ALA A 949 -13.44 -13.65 -16.60
N PHE A 950 -13.08 -12.49 -17.16
CA PHE A 950 -14.08 -11.54 -17.64
C PHE A 950 -13.58 -10.68 -18.80
N VAL A 951 -14.55 -10.16 -19.56
CA VAL A 951 -14.34 -9.16 -20.61
C VAL A 951 -15.37 -8.06 -20.41
N SER A 952 -14.93 -6.81 -20.40
CA SER A 952 -15.80 -5.64 -20.20
C SER A 952 -16.12 -4.90 -21.49
N GLY A 953 -17.26 -4.18 -21.48
CA GLY A 953 -17.75 -3.35 -22.58
C GLY A 953 -18.33 -4.13 -23.74
N ALA A 954 -18.58 -3.45 -24.86
CA ALA A 954 -19.21 -4.01 -26.05
C ALA A 954 -18.44 -5.21 -26.68
N ALA A 955 -17.15 -5.36 -26.35
CA ALA A 955 -16.36 -6.51 -26.79
C ALA A 955 -16.89 -7.83 -26.23
N ALA A 956 -17.59 -7.81 -25.09
CA ALA A 956 -18.16 -8.99 -24.43
C ALA A 956 -19.11 -9.79 -25.32
N ASP A 957 -19.80 -9.16 -26.28
CA ASP A 957 -20.69 -9.83 -27.23
C ASP A 957 -19.99 -10.87 -28.13
N ARG A 958 -18.66 -10.79 -28.24
CA ARG A 958 -17.86 -11.70 -29.09
C ARG A 958 -17.47 -12.99 -28.38
N TYR A 959 -17.77 -13.11 -27.09
CA TYR A 959 -17.34 -14.23 -26.26
C TYR A 959 -18.55 -15.05 -25.79
N ASP A 960 -18.35 -16.35 -25.70
CA ASP A 960 -19.35 -17.31 -25.25
C ASP A 960 -18.86 -18.20 -24.09
N PHE A 961 -17.66 -17.88 -23.54
CA PHE A 961 -17.12 -18.66 -22.43
C PHE A 961 -18.07 -18.65 -21.21
N THR A 962 -18.06 -19.75 -20.49
CA THR A 962 -18.84 -19.97 -19.29
C THR A 962 -17.93 -20.34 -18.13
N SER A 963 -18.49 -20.70 -16.98
CA SER A 963 -17.75 -21.25 -15.84
C SER A 963 -16.91 -22.50 -16.17
N ALA A 964 -17.06 -23.09 -17.34
CA ALA A 964 -16.17 -24.12 -17.84
C ALA A 964 -14.72 -23.66 -17.97
N LEU A 965 -14.51 -22.38 -18.34
CA LEU A 965 -13.17 -21.78 -18.48
C LEU A 965 -12.42 -21.71 -17.14
N PRO A 966 -12.93 -21.07 -16.05
CA PRO A 966 -12.24 -21.08 -14.76
C PRO A 966 -12.10 -22.49 -14.16
N LEU A 967 -12.99 -23.44 -14.45
CA LEU A 967 -12.79 -24.84 -14.05
C LEU A 967 -11.63 -25.51 -14.79
N GLN A 968 -11.45 -25.19 -16.07
CA GLN A 968 -10.30 -25.66 -16.84
C GLN A 968 -9.00 -25.06 -16.31
N ILE A 969 -9.01 -23.76 -15.95
CA ILE A 969 -7.86 -23.11 -15.31
C ILE A 969 -7.54 -23.79 -13.97
N LEU A 970 -8.54 -24.08 -13.13
CA LEU A 970 -8.33 -24.82 -11.88
C LEU A 970 -7.63 -26.17 -12.13
N LYS A 971 -8.02 -26.90 -13.17
CA LYS A 971 -7.39 -28.16 -13.56
C LYS A 971 -5.94 -27.95 -14.04
N MET A 972 -5.66 -26.88 -14.78
CA MET A 972 -4.31 -26.52 -15.21
C MET A 972 -3.40 -26.13 -14.04
N LEU A 973 -3.98 -25.56 -12.97
CA LEU A 973 -3.28 -25.22 -11.73
C LEU A 973 -3.08 -26.43 -10.80
N GLY A 974 -3.62 -27.62 -11.13
CA GLY A 974 -3.48 -28.82 -10.31
C GLY A 974 -2.07 -29.07 -9.81
N PRO A 975 -1.05 -29.13 -10.67
CA PRO A 975 0.34 -29.36 -10.26
C PRO A 975 0.88 -28.30 -9.28
N THR A 976 0.55 -27.03 -9.48
CA THR A 976 0.94 -25.93 -8.57
C THR A 976 0.27 -26.09 -7.20
N LEU A 977 -1.01 -26.46 -7.18
CA LEU A 977 -1.77 -26.67 -5.93
C LEU A 977 -1.28 -27.92 -5.19
N GLU A 978 -0.92 -29.01 -5.91
CA GLU A 978 -0.31 -30.21 -5.36
C GLU A 978 1.05 -29.90 -4.71
N ALA A 979 1.87 -29.05 -5.36
CA ALA A 979 3.14 -28.61 -4.82
C ALA A 979 2.95 -27.79 -3.52
N LEU A 980 1.98 -26.85 -3.51
CA LEU A 980 1.62 -26.10 -2.30
C LEU A 980 1.17 -27.00 -1.14
N MET A 981 0.46 -28.08 -1.44
CA MET A 981 0.01 -29.07 -0.43
C MET A 981 1.17 -29.88 0.13
N THR A 982 2.14 -30.23 -0.70
CA THR A 982 3.27 -31.10 -0.33
C THR A 982 4.33 -30.34 0.49
N ASP A 983 4.58 -29.08 0.18
CA ASP A 983 5.57 -28.25 0.88
C ASP A 983 5.25 -28.04 2.37
N LEU A 984 3.99 -28.12 2.75
CA LEU A 984 3.55 -27.89 4.13
C LEU A 984 3.66 -29.12 5.03
N THR A 985 3.81 -30.29 4.44
CA THR A 985 4.10 -31.54 5.20
C THR A 985 5.58 -31.64 5.58
N SER A 986 6.43 -30.79 5.02
CA SER A 986 7.89 -30.75 5.23
C SER A 986 8.36 -29.56 6.06
N GLU A 987 7.51 -28.88 6.84
CA GLU A 987 7.99 -27.84 7.78
C GLU A 987 8.92 -28.52 8.80
N PRO A 988 10.22 -28.12 8.83
CA PRO A 988 11.12 -28.68 9.86
C PRO A 988 10.66 -28.16 11.22
N CYS A 989 10.70 -29.04 12.24
CA CYS A 989 10.56 -28.62 13.64
C CYS A 989 11.49 -27.45 13.91
N ARG A 990 10.97 -26.23 13.98
CA ARG A 990 11.77 -25.03 14.26
C ARG A 990 12.19 -25.08 15.72
N SER A 991 13.49 -25.34 15.96
CA SER A 991 14.12 -25.05 17.24
C SER A 991 14.03 -23.55 17.56
N ALA A 992 13.83 -23.23 18.82
CA ALA A 992 13.52 -21.89 19.33
C ALA A 992 14.65 -20.85 19.27
N HIS A 993 15.68 -20.99 18.39
CA HIS A 993 16.74 -20.00 18.23
C HIS A 993 17.18 -19.85 16.78
N PRO A 994 16.80 -18.77 16.09
CA PRO A 994 17.26 -18.49 14.72
C PRO A 994 18.53 -17.63 14.61
N TYR A 995 19.17 -17.22 15.70
CA TYR A 995 20.33 -16.31 15.61
C TYR A 995 21.46 -16.76 16.54
N GLY A 996 22.34 -17.56 15.98
CA GLY A 996 23.61 -17.91 16.56
C GLY A 996 24.51 -18.57 15.51
N GLN A 997 25.44 -17.80 14.96
CA GLN A 997 26.59 -18.20 14.14
C GLN A 997 26.30 -18.96 12.83
N MET A 998 26.45 -18.24 11.71
CA MET A 998 26.87 -18.83 10.44
C MET A 998 28.25 -19.47 10.66
N ASP A 999 28.25 -20.77 10.78
CA ASP A 999 29.30 -21.74 10.45
C ASP A 999 29.06 -23.01 11.28
N ARG A 1000 28.16 -23.85 10.81
CA ARG A 1000 28.18 -25.32 11.08
C ARG A 1000 27.15 -26.02 10.21
N ALA A 1001 27.56 -27.17 9.67
CA ALA A 1001 26.79 -28.05 8.81
C ALA A 1001 25.42 -28.45 9.38
N PRO A 1002 24.40 -28.80 8.55
CA PRO A 1002 23.07 -29.16 9.02
C PRO A 1002 23.09 -30.42 9.86
N PRO A 1003 22.32 -30.49 10.97
CA PRO A 1003 22.23 -31.69 11.78
C PRO A 1003 21.47 -32.80 11.03
N SER A 1004 21.87 -34.02 11.27
CA SER A 1004 21.33 -35.23 10.71
C SER A 1004 19.84 -35.45 11.07
N ARG A 1005 19.12 -36.16 10.20
CA ARG A 1005 17.66 -36.42 10.16
C ARG A 1005 17.00 -37.14 11.35
N ASP A 1006 17.71 -37.42 12.44
CA ASP A 1006 17.26 -38.43 13.44
C ASP A 1006 16.72 -37.92 14.78
N THR A 1007 16.39 -36.61 14.92
CA THR A 1007 15.98 -36.06 16.24
C THR A 1007 14.52 -35.62 16.36
N CYS A 1008 13.62 -36.03 15.50
CA CYS A 1008 12.18 -35.77 15.64
C CYS A 1008 11.38 -37.09 15.81
N ARG A 1009 11.52 -37.75 16.95
CA ARG A 1009 10.50 -38.70 17.44
C ARG A 1009 9.85 -38.14 18.69
N SER A 1010 8.52 -37.90 18.61
CA SER A 1010 7.68 -37.57 19.77
C SER A 1010 7.64 -38.74 20.75
N PRO A 1011 7.65 -38.48 22.06
CA PRO A 1011 7.23 -39.51 23.03
C PRO A 1011 5.70 -39.67 22.97
N GLN A 1012 5.25 -40.90 23.06
CA GLN A 1012 3.85 -41.34 23.19
C GLN A 1012 3.16 -40.73 24.41
#